data_80212e4dbc29cfeb4f57329214bcf0d5
#
_entry.id   80212e4dbc29cfeb4f57329214bcf0d5
#
_cell.length_a   1.000
_cell.length_b   1.000
_cell.length_c   1.000
_cell.angle_alpha   90.00
_cell.angle_beta   90.00
_cell.angle_gamma   90.00
#
_symmetry.space_group_name_H-M   'P 1'
#
loop_
_entity.id
_entity.type
_entity.pdbx_description
1 polymer ?
#
loop_
_entity_poly.entity_id
_entity_poly.type
_entity_poly.pdbx_seq_one_letter_code
_entity_poly.pdbx_strand_id
1 'polypeptide(L)'
;VPGAILATVLLAATPLLTPAPALATVTPVADMKPRITGVSVPAGSTADIEGIGGTGPDHARFAPVAADPPIPFSLKVDFSDAATAPATGYVRDSGEAYVATRGYGWVDLGERTPVSLVGNGRNRNPAAGQSDLRLATFMHAQLPAGSAGVPTPGAWEAAVPTGSYTVTVAVGDAGTAVDSVHWVNIEDQNAIAAFVPAATTRFATVTRTVSVTDGKLTVTPTGGTNTKFAYLDVTSVVDSAATPTVRTSTPANGTTGVPTTTSVVEDLVLPNGGVAAATLTPSTVRLTRLSDGAAVSATTITSGGGDVINLSPTAPLASNTAYRFSITSGVTDVTGKPFAPYSIVFTTGAGAGGSGPIAFDKTVGVATGKSFTTVVKGPDGRLYAGTLDGYVYRFPINADGTLGTPTVIAAVRSNATALGLPGAPARTIIGMAFDPVSTPTAPILWVTDNYQYVGALNVPDWSGRVGRLSGADLGTYTSVVVNLPRSVKDHETNSLAFGPDGALYLSQGANNAMGAADSTWGNRPERLLSAAVLRLDPARLPATLPLDVHTEAGGVYDPYATGAPLTLYATGVRNAFDLVWHRNGHLYAPTNGSAAGGNTPATPTPLPASCTRRGYTGPAVPALTGVPTAETDYVFDVKPGRYYGHPNPLRCEWVLAGGNPAAGTDPFEVPAYPVGTQPDPNFDLAGTYDAGLHASANGAVEYRGGAFGGALRGKLLVVRYSAGQDIETFDVAPGGALSNRTTGLAGLTGFSQPLDVTEDTATGNLYVTELGANRITLLRPRV
;
A
#
# COMPACT_ATOMS: atom_id res chain seq x y z
N VAL A 1 -52.52 -10.54 -32.65
CA VAL A 1 -53.16 -11.76 -32.27
C VAL A 1 -52.14 -12.84 -32.09
N PRO A 2 -52.14 -13.68 -31.11
CA PRO A 2 -51.89 -13.41 -29.74
C PRO A 2 -50.49 -13.82 -29.31
N GLY A 3 -50.08 -13.21 -28.25
CA GLY A 3 -48.97 -13.58 -27.45
C GLY A 3 -49.05 -15.00 -26.96
N ALA A 4 -47.98 -15.72 -27.16
CA ALA A 4 -47.69 -16.89 -26.40
C ALA A 4 -47.25 -16.45 -25.01
N ILE A 5 -48.16 -16.50 -24.12
CA ILE A 5 -47.90 -16.55 -22.69
C ILE A 5 -47.11 -17.80 -22.45
N LEU A 6 -45.85 -17.67 -22.19
CA LEU A 6 -45.09 -18.74 -21.56
C LEU A 6 -45.58 -18.81 -20.13
N ALA A 7 -46.61 -19.63 -19.94
CA ALA A 7 -46.98 -20.04 -18.63
C ALA A 7 -45.80 -20.82 -18.07
N THR A 8 -45.10 -20.23 -17.18
CA THR A 8 -44.19 -20.90 -16.28
C THR A 8 -45.06 -21.87 -15.47
N VAL A 9 -45.07 -23.08 -15.88
CA VAL A 9 -45.60 -24.16 -15.09
C VAL A 9 -44.69 -24.28 -13.88
N LEU A 10 -45.10 -23.67 -12.82
CA LEU A 10 -44.61 -23.97 -11.51
C LEU A 10 -45.16 -25.35 -11.17
N LEU A 11 -44.48 -26.41 -11.58
CA LEU A 11 -44.70 -27.73 -11.03
C LEU A 11 -44.12 -27.65 -9.61
N ALA A 12 -45.03 -27.50 -8.67
CA ALA A 12 -44.79 -27.85 -7.30
C ALA A 12 -44.59 -29.37 -7.25
N ALA A 13 -43.35 -29.80 -7.35
CA ALA A 13 -42.96 -31.12 -6.95
C ALA A 13 -42.85 -31.11 -5.43
N THR A 14 -43.83 -31.64 -4.76
CA THR A 14 -43.72 -32.09 -3.37
C THR A 14 -42.60 -33.14 -3.32
N PRO A 15 -41.53 -32.94 -2.57
CA PRO A 15 -40.59 -34.02 -2.34
C PRO A 15 -41.17 -34.98 -1.33
N LEU A 16 -41.30 -36.22 -1.71
CA LEU A 16 -41.44 -37.37 -0.82
C LEU A 16 -40.27 -37.33 0.17
N LEU A 17 -40.60 -37.25 1.45
CA LEU A 17 -39.65 -37.47 2.55
C LEU A 17 -39.16 -38.90 2.50
N THR A 18 -37.95 -39.11 2.03
CA THR A 18 -37.17 -40.30 2.38
C THR A 18 -36.37 -39.98 3.65
N PRO A 19 -36.29 -40.92 4.62
CA PRO A 19 -35.53 -40.66 5.83
C PRO A 19 -34.04 -40.50 5.51
N ALA A 20 -33.45 -39.49 6.08
CA ALA A 20 -32.03 -39.19 5.95
C ALA A 20 -31.19 -40.39 6.46
N PRO A 21 -30.15 -40.80 5.73
CA PRO A 21 -29.16 -41.70 6.29
C PRO A 21 -28.37 -40.97 7.39
N ALA A 22 -28.05 -41.72 8.45
CA ALA A 22 -27.28 -41.25 9.59
C ALA A 22 -25.98 -40.54 9.12
N LEU A 23 -25.70 -39.37 9.71
CA LEU A 23 -24.44 -38.66 9.53
C LEU A 23 -23.29 -39.60 9.87
N ALA A 24 -22.54 -39.99 8.87
CA ALA A 24 -21.20 -40.52 9.07
C ALA A 24 -20.31 -39.39 9.57
N THR A 25 -19.67 -39.58 10.71
CA THR A 25 -18.63 -38.72 11.23
C THR A 25 -17.52 -38.64 10.19
N VAL A 26 -17.42 -37.49 9.51
CA VAL A 26 -16.31 -37.20 8.60
C VAL A 26 -15.13 -36.86 9.47
N THR A 27 -14.15 -37.74 9.51
CA THR A 27 -12.81 -37.42 10.03
C THR A 27 -12.22 -36.32 9.13
N PRO A 28 -11.68 -35.21 9.68
CA PRO A 28 -11.06 -34.21 8.85
C PRO A 28 -9.86 -34.80 8.13
N VAL A 29 -9.90 -34.87 6.82
CA VAL A 29 -8.74 -35.17 5.98
C VAL A 29 -7.92 -33.90 5.93
N ALA A 30 -6.70 -33.93 6.48
CA ALA A 30 -5.83 -32.79 6.68
C ALA A 30 -5.26 -32.15 5.38
N ASP A 31 -5.76 -32.54 4.20
CA ASP A 31 -5.19 -32.12 2.90
C ASP A 31 -6.23 -31.76 1.82
N MET A 32 -7.46 -31.41 2.19
CA MET A 32 -8.38 -30.81 1.21
C MET A 32 -8.19 -29.29 1.18
N LYS A 33 -7.23 -28.83 0.40
CA LYS A 33 -7.26 -27.45 -0.13
C LYS A 33 -8.44 -27.36 -1.09
N PRO A 34 -9.42 -26.44 -0.88
CA PRO A 34 -10.44 -26.22 -1.90
C PRO A 34 -9.77 -25.72 -3.17
N ARG A 35 -9.77 -26.51 -4.22
CA ARG A 35 -9.37 -26.08 -5.55
C ARG A 35 -10.49 -25.23 -6.13
N ILE A 36 -10.48 -23.95 -5.85
CA ILE A 36 -11.20 -22.97 -6.65
C ILE A 36 -10.26 -22.58 -7.78
N THR A 37 -10.38 -23.24 -8.93
CA THR A 37 -9.63 -22.87 -10.13
C THR A 37 -10.20 -21.58 -10.67
N GLY A 38 -9.41 -20.50 -10.60
CA GLY A 38 -9.73 -19.22 -11.26
C GLY A 38 -9.99 -18.02 -10.37
N VAL A 39 -9.91 -18.15 -9.03
CA VAL A 39 -10.00 -17.00 -8.12
C VAL A 39 -8.80 -17.02 -7.20
N SER A 40 -7.84 -16.13 -7.44
CA SER A 40 -6.81 -15.83 -6.44
C SER A 40 -7.39 -14.80 -5.48
N VAL A 41 -7.53 -15.17 -4.22
CA VAL A 41 -7.88 -14.23 -3.14
C VAL A 41 -6.56 -13.73 -2.58
N PRO A 42 -6.23 -12.43 -2.70
CA PRO A 42 -4.98 -11.88 -2.19
C PRO A 42 -4.92 -11.94 -0.66
N ALA A 43 -3.71 -12.08 -0.11
CA ALA A 43 -3.48 -12.04 1.33
C ALA A 43 -4.00 -10.72 1.93
N GLY A 44 -4.82 -10.82 2.98
CA GLY A 44 -5.39 -9.65 3.66
C GLY A 44 -6.83 -9.30 3.28
N SER A 45 -7.45 -9.98 2.31
CA SER A 45 -8.86 -9.78 1.99
C SER A 45 -9.75 -10.76 2.75
N THR A 46 -10.85 -10.27 3.34
CA THR A 46 -11.99 -11.08 3.75
C THR A 46 -12.93 -11.18 2.55
N ALA A 47 -13.06 -12.35 1.95
CA ALA A 47 -14.09 -12.58 0.95
C ALA A 47 -15.34 -13.15 1.63
N ASP A 48 -16.44 -12.42 1.57
CA ASP A 48 -17.76 -12.99 1.86
C ASP A 48 -18.19 -13.81 0.63
N ILE A 49 -18.26 -15.13 0.79
CA ILE A 49 -18.86 -16.00 -0.23
C ILE A 49 -20.36 -16.05 0.08
N GLU A 50 -21.15 -15.25 -0.63
CA GLU A 50 -22.60 -15.39 -0.62
C GLU A 50 -22.97 -16.71 -1.31
N GLY A 51 -23.65 -17.60 -0.59
CA GLY A 51 -24.24 -18.79 -1.19
C GLY A 51 -24.16 -20.08 -0.41
N ILE A 52 -23.57 -20.11 0.79
CA ILE A 52 -23.68 -21.27 1.67
C ILE A 52 -24.66 -20.92 2.78
N GLY A 53 -25.94 -21.30 2.59
CA GLY A 53 -27.01 -21.11 3.55
C GLY A 53 -26.73 -21.86 4.85
N GLY A 54 -26.51 -21.12 5.91
CA GLY A 54 -26.49 -21.62 7.27
C GLY A 54 -26.84 -20.47 8.21
N THR A 55 -28.01 -20.54 8.85
CA THR A 55 -28.43 -19.63 9.91
C THR A 55 -27.81 -20.08 11.23
N GLY A 56 -26.57 -19.70 11.49
CA GLY A 56 -25.90 -19.95 12.77
C GLY A 56 -24.84 -18.88 13.04
N PRO A 57 -24.46 -18.60 14.31
CA PRO A 57 -23.55 -17.54 14.66
C PRO A 57 -22.07 -17.80 14.32
N ASP A 58 -21.78 -18.88 13.61
CA ASP A 58 -20.42 -19.26 13.20
C ASP A 58 -20.21 -18.96 11.72
N HIS A 59 -20.12 -17.67 11.38
CA HIS A 59 -19.42 -17.32 10.15
C HIS A 59 -17.94 -17.65 10.37
N ALA A 60 -17.46 -18.71 9.69
CA ALA A 60 -16.04 -19.01 9.65
C ALA A 60 -15.32 -17.75 9.12
N ARG A 61 -14.74 -16.95 10.01
CA ARG A 61 -13.78 -15.92 9.66
C ARG A 61 -12.59 -16.67 9.09
N PHE A 62 -12.42 -16.64 7.78
CA PHE A 62 -11.12 -16.96 7.24
C PHE A 62 -10.17 -15.94 7.83
N ALA A 63 -9.31 -16.36 8.76
CA ALA A 63 -8.14 -15.60 9.08
C ALA A 63 -7.45 -15.29 7.74
N PRO A 64 -6.89 -14.06 7.56
CA PRO A 64 -6.15 -13.79 6.34
C PRO A 64 -5.21 -14.96 6.11
N VAL A 65 -5.36 -15.62 4.96
CA VAL A 65 -4.40 -16.65 4.57
C VAL A 65 -3.09 -15.90 4.56
N ALA A 66 -2.17 -16.31 5.43
CA ALA A 66 -0.81 -15.80 5.38
C ALA A 66 -0.42 -15.84 3.91
N ALA A 67 0.14 -14.76 3.38
CA ALA A 67 0.82 -14.85 2.11
C ALA A 67 1.72 -16.09 2.24
N ASP A 68 1.50 -17.09 1.40
CA ASP A 68 2.42 -18.23 1.37
C ASP A 68 3.81 -17.60 1.36
N PRO A 69 4.79 -18.10 2.17
CA PRO A 69 6.15 -17.60 2.12
C PRO A 69 6.50 -17.52 0.63
N PRO A 70 7.08 -16.43 0.12
CA PRO A 70 7.25 -16.25 -1.30
C PRO A 70 7.86 -17.53 -1.82
N ILE A 71 7.08 -18.29 -2.58
CA ILE A 71 7.55 -19.52 -3.21
C ILE A 71 8.75 -19.06 -4.00
N PRO A 72 9.94 -19.60 -3.79
CA PRO A 72 11.12 -19.16 -4.50
C PRO A 72 10.75 -19.06 -5.96
N PHE A 73 10.80 -17.85 -6.54
CA PHE A 73 10.41 -17.68 -7.94
C PHE A 73 11.30 -18.59 -8.78
N SER A 74 10.69 -19.41 -9.59
CA SER A 74 11.39 -20.26 -10.54
C SER A 74 10.64 -20.29 -11.85
N LEU A 75 11.31 -19.93 -12.92
CA LEU A 75 10.79 -19.99 -14.29
C LEU A 75 11.85 -20.64 -15.18
N LYS A 76 11.48 -21.70 -15.88
CA LYS A 76 12.33 -22.41 -16.82
C LYS A 76 11.69 -22.36 -18.20
N VAL A 77 12.39 -21.77 -19.16
CA VAL A 77 11.88 -21.50 -20.51
C VAL A 77 12.71 -22.26 -21.53
N ASP A 78 12.05 -23.02 -22.37
CA ASP A 78 12.62 -23.70 -23.53
C ASP A 78 12.16 -22.95 -24.81
N PHE A 79 13.11 -22.36 -25.51
CA PHE A 79 12.83 -21.58 -26.71
C PHE A 79 12.79 -22.50 -27.92
N SER A 80 11.64 -22.57 -28.59
CA SER A 80 11.42 -23.52 -29.68
C SER A 80 10.45 -23.01 -30.73
N ASP A 81 10.18 -23.83 -31.76
CA ASP A 81 9.01 -23.62 -32.60
C ASP A 81 7.70 -24.06 -31.91
N ALA A 82 6.56 -23.64 -32.47
CA ALA A 82 5.26 -23.90 -31.88
C ALA A 82 4.82 -25.39 -31.90
N ALA A 83 5.49 -26.24 -32.70
CA ALA A 83 5.12 -27.64 -32.84
C ALA A 83 5.90 -28.56 -31.87
N THR A 84 7.03 -28.08 -31.35
CA THR A 84 7.92 -28.88 -30.50
C THR A 84 7.48 -28.83 -29.04
N ALA A 85 7.37 -29.99 -28.38
CA ALA A 85 7.14 -30.06 -26.95
C ALA A 85 8.39 -29.59 -26.18
N PRO A 86 8.25 -28.79 -25.13
CA PRO A 86 9.39 -28.34 -24.34
C PRO A 86 10.04 -29.48 -23.58
N ALA A 87 11.28 -29.29 -23.18
CA ALA A 87 11.96 -30.21 -22.26
C ALA A 87 11.18 -30.36 -20.94
N THR A 88 11.27 -31.53 -20.29
CA THR A 88 10.53 -31.81 -19.05
C THR A 88 10.85 -30.78 -17.98
N GLY A 89 9.81 -30.16 -17.42
CA GLY A 89 9.94 -29.12 -16.38
C GLY A 89 10.15 -27.70 -16.91
N TYR A 90 10.11 -27.50 -18.23
CA TYR A 90 10.21 -26.20 -18.91
C TYR A 90 8.85 -25.78 -19.47
N VAL A 91 8.62 -24.48 -19.53
CA VAL A 91 7.55 -23.90 -20.35
C VAL A 91 8.09 -23.60 -21.74
N ARG A 92 7.27 -23.81 -22.76
CA ARG A 92 7.65 -23.44 -24.12
C ARG A 92 7.44 -21.95 -24.35
N ASP A 93 8.41 -21.31 -25.01
CA ASP A 93 8.26 -20.02 -25.66
C ASP A 93 8.52 -20.18 -27.15
N SER A 94 7.49 -19.92 -27.97
CA SER A 94 7.56 -20.02 -29.43
C SER A 94 7.56 -18.68 -30.14
N GLY A 95 7.89 -17.59 -29.40
CA GLY A 95 8.00 -16.24 -29.94
C GLY A 95 6.79 -15.36 -29.65
N GLU A 96 5.95 -15.75 -28.73
CA GLU A 96 4.76 -14.98 -28.38
C GLU A 96 5.14 -13.64 -27.74
N ALA A 97 4.44 -12.56 -28.15
CA ALA A 97 4.58 -11.25 -27.55
C ALA A 97 4.35 -11.28 -26.05
N TYR A 98 5.02 -10.43 -25.30
CA TYR A 98 4.77 -10.27 -23.87
C TYR A 98 3.30 -9.94 -23.60
N VAL A 99 2.68 -10.64 -22.67
CA VAL A 99 1.35 -10.32 -22.14
C VAL A 99 1.34 -10.48 -20.63
N ALA A 100 0.77 -9.53 -19.92
CA ALA A 100 0.77 -9.50 -18.46
C ALA A 100 0.12 -10.74 -17.82
N THR A 101 -0.88 -11.34 -18.45
CA THR A 101 -1.57 -12.55 -17.97
C THR A 101 -0.71 -13.81 -18.03
N ARG A 102 0.27 -13.88 -18.94
CA ARG A 102 1.26 -14.96 -19.00
C ARG A 102 2.50 -14.62 -18.14
N GLY A 103 2.77 -13.33 -17.98
CA GLY A 103 3.88 -12.82 -17.18
C GLY A 103 5.24 -12.88 -17.87
N TYR A 104 5.36 -13.31 -19.13
CA TYR A 104 6.61 -13.31 -19.89
C TYR A 104 6.35 -13.24 -21.41
N GLY A 105 7.40 -13.01 -22.18
CA GLY A 105 7.38 -13.03 -23.63
C GLY A 105 8.30 -11.98 -24.28
N TRP A 106 8.08 -11.74 -25.56
CA TRP A 106 8.95 -10.92 -26.38
C TRP A 106 8.48 -9.48 -26.47
N VAL A 107 9.43 -8.56 -26.42
CA VAL A 107 9.26 -7.12 -26.63
C VAL A 107 10.25 -6.63 -27.67
N ASP A 108 9.94 -5.53 -28.34
CA ASP A 108 10.88 -4.86 -29.25
C ASP A 108 12.16 -4.50 -28.54
N LEU A 109 13.31 -4.69 -29.18
CA LEU A 109 14.61 -4.49 -28.56
C LEU A 109 14.85 -3.01 -28.17
N GLY A 110 14.34 -2.05 -28.93
CA GLY A 110 14.51 -0.61 -28.71
C GLY A 110 13.43 -0.02 -27.81
N GLU A 111 12.16 -0.18 -28.21
CA GLU A 111 11.03 0.49 -27.57
C GLU A 111 10.41 -0.27 -26.42
N ARG A 112 10.79 -1.56 -26.22
CA ARG A 112 10.24 -2.45 -25.18
C ARG A 112 8.71 -2.64 -25.26
N THR A 113 8.12 -2.36 -26.41
CA THR A 113 6.72 -2.67 -26.68
C THR A 113 6.54 -4.15 -27.04
N PRO A 114 5.41 -4.80 -26.67
CA PRO A 114 5.19 -6.20 -27.00
C PRO A 114 5.31 -6.47 -28.50
N VAL A 115 6.14 -7.45 -28.88
CA VAL A 115 6.36 -7.86 -30.27
C VAL A 115 6.29 -9.37 -30.39
N SER A 116 5.63 -9.87 -31.45
CA SER A 116 5.60 -11.29 -31.73
C SER A 116 6.76 -11.70 -32.62
N LEU A 117 7.56 -12.66 -32.17
CA LEU A 117 8.59 -13.34 -32.93
C LEU A 117 8.17 -14.76 -33.36
N VAL A 118 6.88 -15.06 -33.35
CA VAL A 118 6.33 -16.34 -33.82
C VAL A 118 6.81 -16.60 -35.24
N GLY A 119 7.39 -17.78 -35.45
CA GLY A 119 8.04 -18.13 -36.71
C GLY A 119 9.57 -18.03 -36.68
N ASN A 120 10.18 -17.47 -35.65
CA ASN A 120 11.63 -17.44 -35.45
C ASN A 120 12.19 -18.67 -34.73
N GLY A 121 11.33 -19.50 -34.13
CA GLY A 121 11.71 -20.74 -33.48
C GLY A 121 12.20 -21.80 -34.46
N ARG A 122 13.16 -22.62 -34.04
CA ARG A 122 13.71 -23.75 -34.81
C ARG A 122 13.87 -24.97 -33.94
N ASN A 123 13.62 -26.15 -34.55
CA ASN A 123 13.96 -27.44 -33.98
C ASN A 123 14.97 -28.10 -34.92
N ARG A 124 16.11 -28.52 -34.36
CA ARG A 124 17.20 -29.20 -35.08
C ARG A 124 17.11 -30.71 -35.00
N ASN A 125 16.10 -31.26 -34.35
CA ASN A 125 15.87 -32.68 -34.09
C ASN A 125 17.05 -33.36 -33.37
N PRO A 126 16.86 -34.00 -32.20
CA PRO A 126 17.91 -34.64 -31.42
C PRO A 126 18.67 -35.77 -32.15
N ALA A 127 18.16 -36.26 -33.31
CA ALA A 127 18.88 -37.20 -34.18
C ALA A 127 20.24 -36.70 -34.69
N ALA A 128 20.57 -35.41 -34.55
CA ALA A 128 21.87 -34.83 -34.88
C ALA A 128 22.94 -35.02 -33.79
N GLY A 129 22.71 -35.88 -32.78
CA GLY A 129 23.66 -36.17 -31.72
C GLY A 129 23.60 -35.25 -30.49
N GLN A 130 22.62 -34.39 -30.39
CA GLN A 130 22.37 -33.56 -29.19
C GLN A 130 21.50 -34.33 -28.20
N SER A 131 22.05 -34.70 -27.06
CA SER A 131 21.33 -35.43 -26.01
C SER A 131 20.53 -34.51 -25.06
N ASP A 132 20.88 -33.24 -24.96
CA ASP A 132 20.15 -32.25 -24.19
C ASP A 132 19.06 -31.62 -25.07
N LEU A 133 17.81 -31.96 -24.81
CA LEU A 133 16.67 -31.50 -25.61
C LEU A 133 16.51 -29.96 -25.60
N ARG A 134 16.96 -29.29 -24.53
CA ARG A 134 16.94 -27.83 -24.43
C ARG A 134 17.88 -27.14 -25.41
N LEU A 135 18.87 -27.84 -25.89
CA LEU A 135 19.83 -27.36 -26.89
C LEU A 135 19.48 -27.80 -28.31
N ALA A 136 18.48 -28.67 -28.47
CA ALA A 136 18.00 -29.10 -29.80
C ALA A 136 17.11 -28.05 -30.46
N THR A 137 16.62 -27.10 -29.70
CA THR A 137 15.72 -26.02 -30.13
C THR A 137 16.30 -24.67 -29.81
N PHE A 138 15.82 -23.63 -30.48
CA PHE A 138 16.15 -22.23 -30.16
C PHE A 138 15.18 -21.25 -30.82
N MET A 139 15.24 -20.00 -30.35
CA MET A 139 14.54 -18.83 -30.92
C MET A 139 15.57 -17.80 -31.41
N HIS A 140 15.42 -17.35 -32.67
CA HIS A 140 16.18 -16.18 -33.12
C HIS A 140 15.66 -14.93 -32.47
N ALA A 141 16.41 -14.36 -31.53
CA ALA A 141 16.14 -13.02 -30.98
C ALA A 141 16.50 -11.93 -32.00
N GLN A 142 17.38 -12.25 -32.95
CA GLN A 142 17.77 -11.42 -34.09
C GLN A 142 17.78 -12.30 -35.31
N LEU A 143 16.74 -12.24 -36.13
CA LEU A 143 16.67 -13.01 -37.37
C LEU A 143 17.33 -12.23 -38.51
N PRO A 144 18.29 -12.81 -39.26
CA PRO A 144 18.89 -12.15 -40.42
C PRO A 144 17.87 -11.76 -41.49
N ALA A 145 18.05 -10.60 -42.07
CA ALA A 145 17.19 -10.13 -43.17
C ALA A 145 17.14 -11.14 -44.33
N GLY A 146 15.96 -11.36 -44.89
CA GLY A 146 15.74 -12.35 -45.95
C GLY A 146 15.48 -13.78 -45.50
N SER A 147 15.61 -14.06 -44.17
CA SER A 147 15.21 -15.35 -43.60
C SER A 147 13.70 -15.41 -43.35
N ALA A 148 13.13 -16.63 -43.40
CA ALA A 148 11.72 -16.83 -43.09
C ALA A 148 11.45 -16.62 -41.57
N GLY A 149 10.57 -15.68 -41.23
CA GLY A 149 10.19 -15.30 -39.89
C GLY A 149 10.08 -13.79 -39.72
N VAL A 150 10.19 -13.32 -38.50
CA VAL A 150 10.08 -11.91 -38.10
C VAL A 150 11.47 -11.30 -37.92
N PRO A 151 11.90 -10.36 -38.79
CA PRO A 151 13.25 -9.80 -38.70
C PRO A 151 13.43 -8.73 -37.62
N THR A 152 12.36 -8.29 -36.97
CA THR A 152 12.45 -7.33 -35.84
C THR A 152 13.24 -7.93 -34.68
N PRO A 153 14.32 -7.29 -34.20
CA PRO A 153 15.04 -7.78 -33.05
C PRO A 153 14.21 -7.70 -31.78
N GLY A 154 14.22 -8.78 -31.00
CA GLY A 154 13.48 -8.84 -29.74
C GLY A 154 14.38 -8.94 -28.51
N ALA A 155 13.89 -8.37 -27.42
CA ALA A 155 14.29 -8.69 -26.06
C ALA A 155 13.24 -9.61 -25.43
N TRP A 156 13.67 -10.44 -24.51
CA TRP A 156 12.74 -11.27 -23.74
C TRP A 156 12.57 -10.71 -22.34
N GLU A 157 11.33 -10.61 -21.85
CA GLU A 157 11.01 -10.12 -20.53
C GLU A 157 10.14 -11.10 -19.76
N ALA A 158 10.37 -11.18 -18.44
CA ALA A 158 9.48 -11.87 -17.50
C ALA A 158 9.14 -10.95 -16.33
N ALA A 159 7.87 -10.90 -15.96
CA ALA A 159 7.43 -10.29 -14.71
C ALA A 159 7.90 -11.17 -13.54
N VAL A 160 8.76 -10.63 -12.72
CA VAL A 160 9.31 -11.30 -11.55
C VAL A 160 9.23 -10.35 -10.35
N PRO A 161 9.07 -10.85 -9.11
CA PRO A 161 9.25 -10.02 -7.94
C PRO A 161 10.61 -9.34 -7.97
N THR A 162 10.70 -8.13 -7.45
CA THR A 162 12.00 -7.47 -7.32
C THR A 162 12.90 -8.22 -6.36
N GLY A 163 14.18 -8.26 -6.67
CA GLY A 163 15.13 -9.05 -5.88
C GLY A 163 16.34 -9.52 -6.68
N SER A 164 17.15 -10.36 -6.07
CA SER A 164 18.27 -11.01 -6.74
C SER A 164 17.86 -12.33 -7.37
N TYR A 165 18.33 -12.57 -8.58
CA TYR A 165 18.03 -13.78 -9.33
C TYR A 165 19.32 -14.44 -9.85
N THR A 166 19.39 -15.75 -9.72
CA THR A 166 20.34 -16.56 -10.50
C THR A 166 19.69 -16.91 -11.82
N VAL A 167 20.30 -16.46 -12.91
CA VAL A 167 19.81 -16.64 -14.28
C VAL A 167 20.83 -17.43 -15.08
N THR A 168 20.44 -18.59 -15.59
CA THR A 168 21.23 -19.38 -16.54
C THR A 168 20.63 -19.20 -17.93
N VAL A 169 21.45 -18.80 -18.89
CA VAL A 169 21.05 -18.66 -20.30
C VAL A 169 21.97 -19.47 -21.19
N ALA A 170 21.39 -20.16 -22.17
CA ALA A 170 22.12 -20.86 -23.19
C ALA A 170 21.80 -20.28 -24.58
N VAL A 171 22.84 -20.15 -25.41
CA VAL A 171 22.77 -19.74 -26.81
C VAL A 171 23.48 -20.74 -27.71
N GLY A 172 23.00 -20.81 -28.95
CA GLY A 172 23.66 -21.64 -29.96
C GLY A 172 22.69 -22.30 -30.94
N ASP A 173 23.24 -23.21 -31.76
CA ASP A 173 22.49 -23.94 -32.78
C ASP A 173 23.09 -25.34 -32.93
N ALA A 174 22.30 -26.41 -32.76
CA ALA A 174 22.72 -27.79 -32.96
C ALA A 174 22.99 -28.15 -34.44
N GLY A 175 22.55 -27.33 -35.36
CA GLY A 175 22.80 -27.47 -36.79
C GLY A 175 24.27 -27.19 -37.18
N THR A 176 24.58 -27.23 -38.46
CA THR A 176 25.92 -27.01 -38.96
C THR A 176 26.31 -25.54 -39.15
N ALA A 177 25.33 -24.62 -39.05
CA ALA A 177 25.56 -23.20 -39.24
C ALA A 177 26.42 -22.60 -38.12
N VAL A 178 27.44 -21.80 -38.50
CA VAL A 178 28.32 -21.03 -37.63
C VAL A 178 28.23 -19.54 -37.99
N ASP A 179 27.03 -19.04 -38.14
CA ASP A 179 26.67 -17.76 -38.77
C ASP A 179 26.24 -16.71 -37.75
N SER A 180 26.55 -16.91 -36.49
CA SER A 180 26.10 -16.05 -35.39
C SER A 180 27.28 -15.47 -34.61
N VAL A 181 27.12 -14.26 -34.13
CA VAL A 181 27.89 -13.73 -33.00
C VAL A 181 26.90 -13.54 -31.86
N HIS A 182 26.87 -14.48 -30.94
CA HIS A 182 25.94 -14.44 -29.83
C HIS A 182 26.41 -13.43 -28.78
N TRP A 183 25.49 -12.57 -28.38
CA TRP A 183 25.68 -11.64 -27.29
C TRP A 183 24.44 -11.68 -26.41
N VAL A 184 24.62 -11.73 -25.09
CA VAL A 184 23.50 -11.73 -24.14
C VAL A 184 23.81 -10.80 -23.00
N ASN A 185 22.90 -9.88 -22.74
CA ASN A 185 22.88 -9.08 -21.50
C ASN A 185 21.64 -9.46 -20.71
N ILE A 186 21.79 -9.57 -19.39
CA ILE A 186 20.71 -9.83 -18.43
C ILE A 186 20.71 -8.62 -17.48
N GLU A 187 19.61 -7.89 -17.39
CA GLU A 187 19.54 -6.65 -16.60
C GLU A 187 20.71 -5.70 -16.96
N ASP A 188 20.91 -5.49 -18.25
CA ASP A 188 22.01 -4.70 -18.81
C ASP A 188 23.44 -5.16 -18.43
N GLN A 189 23.56 -6.24 -17.67
CA GLN A 189 24.86 -6.84 -17.33
C GLN A 189 25.25 -7.88 -18.38
N ASN A 190 26.44 -7.75 -18.94
CA ASN A 190 26.90 -8.70 -19.93
C ASN A 190 27.06 -10.12 -19.37
N ALA A 191 26.37 -11.08 -19.92
CA ALA A 191 26.42 -12.49 -19.57
C ALA A 191 27.25 -13.29 -20.58
N ILE A 192 27.01 -13.13 -21.88
CA ILE A 192 27.75 -13.76 -22.96
C ILE A 192 28.22 -12.65 -23.91
N ALA A 193 29.53 -12.55 -24.15
CA ALA A 193 30.15 -11.56 -25.00
C ALA A 193 30.76 -12.22 -26.26
N ALA A 194 30.30 -11.78 -27.42
CA ALA A 194 30.89 -12.11 -28.74
C ALA A 194 31.17 -13.61 -28.95
N PHE A 195 30.30 -14.50 -28.46
CA PHE A 195 30.52 -15.95 -28.69
C PHE A 195 30.21 -16.29 -30.14
N VAL A 196 31.25 -16.79 -30.84
CA VAL A 196 31.14 -17.29 -32.23
C VAL A 196 31.16 -18.82 -32.18
N PRO A 197 30.07 -19.50 -32.60
CA PRO A 197 30.05 -20.97 -32.65
C PRO A 197 31.13 -21.54 -33.56
N ALA A 198 31.66 -22.70 -33.20
CA ALA A 198 32.58 -23.49 -34.02
C ALA A 198 32.06 -24.92 -34.18
N ALA A 199 32.63 -25.69 -35.09
CA ALA A 199 32.18 -27.06 -35.33
C ALA A 199 32.19 -27.96 -34.09
N THR A 200 33.12 -27.71 -33.16
CA THR A 200 33.30 -28.44 -31.89
C THR A 200 32.71 -27.75 -30.68
N THR A 201 32.38 -26.46 -30.78
CA THR A 201 31.84 -25.64 -29.64
C THR A 201 30.63 -24.85 -30.17
N ARG A 202 29.45 -25.47 -30.15
CA ARG A 202 28.24 -24.90 -30.75
C ARG A 202 27.43 -24.03 -29.80
N PHE A 203 27.63 -24.21 -28.50
CA PHE A 203 26.82 -23.58 -27.48
C PHE A 203 27.69 -22.85 -26.46
N ALA A 204 27.16 -21.76 -25.94
CA ALA A 204 27.63 -21.13 -24.71
C ALA A 204 26.49 -21.12 -23.70
N THR A 205 26.82 -21.49 -22.46
CA THR A 205 25.92 -21.45 -21.32
C THR A 205 26.58 -20.70 -20.20
N VAL A 206 25.90 -19.71 -19.65
CA VAL A 206 26.40 -18.86 -18.56
C VAL A 206 25.34 -18.69 -17.50
N THR A 207 25.78 -18.73 -16.25
CA THR A 207 24.95 -18.37 -15.09
C THR A 207 25.43 -17.04 -14.53
N ARG A 208 24.48 -16.13 -14.23
CA ARG A 208 24.74 -14.84 -13.58
C ARG A 208 23.76 -14.63 -12.45
N THR A 209 24.21 -13.94 -11.41
CA THR A 209 23.32 -13.34 -10.42
C THR A 209 23.11 -11.88 -10.80
N VAL A 210 21.86 -11.48 -10.95
CA VAL A 210 21.43 -10.11 -11.33
C VAL A 210 20.44 -9.58 -10.34
N SER A 211 20.31 -8.27 -10.26
CA SER A 211 19.30 -7.58 -9.44
C SER A 211 18.21 -7.03 -10.35
N VAL A 212 16.99 -7.49 -10.17
CA VAL A 212 15.81 -6.93 -10.83
C VAL A 212 15.20 -5.88 -9.94
N THR A 213 15.07 -4.67 -10.43
CA THR A 213 14.59 -3.51 -9.67
C THR A 213 13.28 -2.92 -10.16
N ASP A 214 12.87 -3.26 -11.38
CA ASP A 214 11.65 -2.73 -12.04
C ASP A 214 10.51 -3.75 -12.12
N GLY A 215 10.71 -4.96 -11.54
CA GLY A 215 9.72 -6.03 -11.58
C GLY A 215 9.71 -6.82 -12.89
N LYS A 216 10.68 -6.60 -13.78
CA LYS A 216 10.84 -7.30 -15.05
C LYS A 216 12.27 -7.78 -15.24
N LEU A 217 12.47 -9.08 -15.29
CA LEU A 217 13.73 -9.63 -15.73
C LEU A 217 13.84 -9.49 -17.25
N THR A 218 14.86 -8.77 -17.71
CA THR A 218 15.10 -8.48 -19.13
C THR A 218 16.34 -9.18 -19.66
N VAL A 219 16.20 -9.89 -20.77
CA VAL A 219 17.30 -10.57 -21.47
C VAL A 219 17.37 -10.05 -22.90
N THR A 220 18.54 -9.48 -23.27
CA THR A 220 18.73 -8.84 -24.58
C THR A 220 19.85 -9.43 -25.38
N PRO A 221 19.72 -9.46 -26.74
CA PRO A 221 20.80 -9.85 -27.66
C PRO A 221 21.68 -8.66 -28.07
N THR A 222 21.61 -7.52 -27.41
CA THR A 222 22.30 -6.28 -27.78
C THR A 222 23.82 -6.50 -27.87
N GLY A 223 24.41 -6.11 -29.00
CA GLY A 223 25.82 -6.34 -29.33
C GLY A 223 26.05 -7.54 -30.22
N GLY A 224 25.07 -8.44 -30.37
CA GLY A 224 25.17 -9.64 -31.18
C GLY A 224 24.62 -9.47 -32.60
N THR A 225 24.83 -10.52 -33.39
CA THR A 225 24.21 -10.73 -34.70
C THR A 225 23.69 -12.13 -34.80
N ASN A 226 22.44 -12.31 -35.21
CA ASN A 226 21.80 -13.61 -35.32
C ASN A 226 21.84 -14.40 -34.01
N THR A 227 21.67 -13.72 -32.85
CA THR A 227 21.65 -14.36 -31.53
C THR A 227 20.46 -15.32 -31.43
N LYS A 228 20.74 -16.54 -30.97
CA LYS A 228 19.78 -17.64 -30.85
C LYS A 228 19.72 -18.08 -29.40
N PHE A 229 18.60 -17.84 -28.70
CA PHE A 229 18.37 -18.32 -27.33
C PHE A 229 17.88 -19.76 -27.36
N ALA A 230 18.51 -20.65 -26.59
CA ALA A 230 18.12 -22.04 -26.49
C ALA A 230 17.23 -22.29 -25.27
N TYR A 231 17.67 -21.95 -24.09
CA TYR A 231 16.86 -22.02 -22.89
C TYR A 231 17.27 -20.96 -21.85
N LEU A 232 16.37 -20.73 -20.89
CA LEU A 232 16.58 -19.82 -19.78
C LEU A 232 16.08 -20.46 -18.48
N ASP A 233 16.91 -20.49 -17.44
CA ASP A 233 16.53 -20.86 -16.07
C ASP A 233 16.64 -19.63 -15.17
N VAL A 234 15.55 -19.26 -14.51
CA VAL A 234 15.50 -18.14 -13.57
C VAL A 234 15.10 -18.66 -12.20
N THR A 235 15.87 -18.35 -11.17
CA THR A 235 15.56 -18.71 -9.79
C THR A 235 15.89 -17.54 -8.87
N SER A 236 14.96 -17.16 -7.99
CA SER A 236 15.24 -16.13 -6.98
C SER A 236 16.36 -16.57 -6.03
N VAL A 237 17.26 -15.63 -5.70
CA VAL A 237 18.27 -15.82 -4.66
C VAL A 237 17.66 -15.40 -3.33
N VAL A 238 17.46 -16.37 -2.44
CA VAL A 238 17.04 -16.09 -1.06
C VAL A 238 18.30 -16.07 -0.20
N ASP A 239 18.60 -14.94 0.42
CA ASP A 239 19.68 -14.89 1.42
C ASP A 239 19.21 -15.55 2.72
N SER A 240 19.38 -16.86 2.80
CA SER A 240 18.96 -17.66 3.95
C SER A 240 19.86 -17.46 5.19
N ALA A 241 20.93 -16.69 5.10
CA ALA A 241 21.91 -16.52 6.18
C ALA A 241 21.52 -15.41 7.17
N ALA A 242 20.90 -14.33 6.69
CA ALA A 242 20.58 -13.17 7.53
C ALA A 242 19.29 -13.41 8.36
N THR A 243 19.39 -13.23 9.67
CA THR A 243 18.28 -13.44 10.62
C THR A 243 17.65 -12.09 10.96
N PRO A 244 16.31 -11.92 10.84
CA PRO A 244 15.63 -10.69 11.27
C PRO A 244 15.71 -10.54 12.80
N THR A 245 15.89 -9.30 13.24
CA THR A 245 16.08 -8.94 14.66
C THR A 245 15.30 -7.68 15.01
N VAL A 246 15.16 -7.40 16.32
CA VAL A 246 14.68 -6.12 16.82
C VAL A 246 15.86 -5.14 16.87
N ARG A 247 15.64 -3.92 16.38
CA ARG A 247 16.60 -2.81 16.42
C ARG A 247 16.42 -1.96 17.68
N THR A 248 15.21 -1.48 17.89
CA THR A 248 14.86 -0.67 19.05
C THR A 248 13.49 -1.07 19.59
N SER A 249 13.25 -0.79 20.85
CA SER A 249 11.99 -1.06 21.54
C SER A 249 11.48 0.20 22.23
N THR A 250 10.18 0.41 22.16
CA THR A 250 9.47 1.43 22.92
C THR A 250 8.31 0.78 23.68
N PRO A 251 8.34 0.72 25.03
CA PRO A 251 9.38 1.24 25.93
C PRO A 251 10.71 0.51 25.79
N ALA A 252 11.84 1.19 26.03
CA ALA A 252 13.13 0.56 26.04
C ALA A 252 13.27 -0.40 27.24
N ASN A 253 14.17 -1.37 27.12
CA ASN A 253 14.42 -2.31 28.21
C ASN A 253 14.87 -1.61 29.50
N GLY A 254 14.25 -1.92 30.64
CA GLY A 254 14.52 -1.34 31.92
C GLY A 254 13.81 -0.01 32.20
N THR A 255 13.03 0.52 31.28
CA THR A 255 12.29 1.78 31.48
C THR A 255 11.30 1.66 32.64
N THR A 256 11.25 2.68 33.50
CA THR A 256 10.30 2.80 34.59
C THR A 256 9.40 4.02 34.41
N GLY A 257 8.28 4.04 35.10
CA GLY A 257 7.32 5.15 35.00
C GLY A 257 6.53 5.16 33.70
N VAL A 258 6.51 4.04 32.99
CA VAL A 258 5.82 3.89 31.68
C VAL A 258 4.31 4.10 31.85
N PRO A 259 3.62 4.87 30.99
CA PRO A 259 2.18 5.03 31.07
C PRO A 259 1.44 3.68 31.06
N THR A 260 0.40 3.54 31.90
CA THR A 260 -0.41 2.32 31.96
C THR A 260 -1.17 2.02 30.67
N THR A 261 -1.29 3.01 29.79
CA THR A 261 -1.93 2.90 28.46
C THR A 261 -0.94 2.64 27.32
N THR A 262 0.31 2.30 27.65
CA THR A 262 1.37 2.09 26.66
C THR A 262 1.08 0.90 25.75
N SER A 263 1.48 1.00 24.48
CA SER A 263 1.76 -0.13 23.59
C SER A 263 3.25 -0.47 23.65
N VAL A 264 3.61 -1.68 23.22
CA VAL A 264 5.01 -2.07 23.01
C VAL A 264 5.25 -2.09 21.50
N VAL A 265 6.22 -1.32 21.06
CA VAL A 265 6.55 -1.11 19.64
C VAL A 265 7.99 -1.50 19.40
N GLU A 266 8.21 -2.42 18.49
CA GLU A 266 9.53 -2.94 18.11
C GLU A 266 9.85 -2.50 16.68
N ASP A 267 10.88 -1.69 16.50
CA ASP A 267 11.47 -1.39 15.19
C ASP A 267 12.41 -2.53 14.78
N LEU A 268 12.37 -2.94 13.52
CA LEU A 268 12.95 -4.20 13.07
C LEU A 268 14.12 -4.01 12.11
N VAL A 269 15.05 -4.98 12.12
CA VAL A 269 16.07 -5.18 11.08
C VAL A 269 15.63 -6.35 10.22
N LEU A 270 15.32 -6.08 8.96
CA LEU A 270 14.62 -6.98 8.05
C LEU A 270 15.46 -7.26 6.79
N PRO A 271 16.46 -8.12 6.86
CA PRO A 271 17.36 -8.39 5.73
C PRO A 271 16.68 -9.08 4.55
N ASN A 272 15.52 -9.71 4.77
CA ASN A 272 14.83 -10.54 3.76
C ASN A 272 13.41 -10.06 3.45
N GLY A 273 13.05 -8.83 3.85
CA GLY A 273 11.71 -8.26 3.73
C GLY A 273 10.91 -8.26 5.04
N GLY A 274 9.69 -7.75 5.00
CA GLY A 274 8.87 -7.49 6.20
C GLY A 274 8.54 -8.71 7.06
N VAL A 275 8.01 -8.48 8.26
CA VAL A 275 7.50 -9.55 9.13
C VAL A 275 6.25 -10.19 8.51
N ALA A 276 6.15 -11.51 8.58
CA ALA A 276 4.96 -12.25 8.15
C ALA A 276 3.84 -12.07 9.19
N ALA A 277 2.87 -11.22 8.89
CA ALA A 277 1.80 -10.82 9.83
C ALA A 277 1.04 -12.02 10.44
N ALA A 278 0.85 -13.11 9.68
CA ALA A 278 0.20 -14.32 10.17
C ALA A 278 0.96 -15.04 11.30
N THR A 279 2.24 -14.75 11.48
CA THR A 279 3.07 -15.33 12.55
C THR A 279 3.00 -14.52 13.84
N LEU A 280 2.35 -13.35 13.82
CA LEU A 280 2.10 -12.51 14.99
C LEU A 280 0.88 -13.04 15.75
N THR A 281 1.10 -13.94 16.69
CA THR A 281 0.06 -14.60 17.48
C THR A 281 0.31 -14.41 18.98
N PRO A 282 -0.69 -14.58 19.84
CA PRO A 282 -0.49 -14.55 21.30
C PRO A 282 0.51 -15.60 21.82
N SER A 283 0.90 -16.58 21.01
CA SER A 283 1.92 -17.58 21.36
C SER A 283 3.33 -17.15 20.93
N THR A 284 3.46 -16.27 19.95
CA THR A 284 4.75 -15.85 19.39
C THR A 284 5.19 -14.46 19.85
N VAL A 285 4.23 -13.56 20.12
CA VAL A 285 4.46 -12.22 20.67
C VAL A 285 3.62 -12.07 21.95
N ARG A 286 4.26 -11.82 23.08
CA ARG A 286 3.61 -11.87 24.38
C ARG A 286 3.97 -10.69 25.25
N LEU A 287 2.99 -10.23 26.02
CA LEU A 287 3.20 -9.37 27.18
C LEU A 287 2.74 -10.13 28.44
N THR A 288 3.60 -10.23 29.45
CA THR A 288 3.28 -10.93 30.69
C THR A 288 3.62 -10.07 31.89
N ARG A 289 2.81 -10.13 32.94
CA ARG A 289 3.15 -9.52 34.22
C ARG A 289 4.30 -10.29 34.87
N LEU A 290 5.33 -9.59 35.30
CA LEU A 290 6.58 -10.25 35.76
C LEU A 290 6.40 -10.99 37.08
N SER A 291 5.49 -10.54 37.96
CA SER A 291 5.32 -11.09 39.33
C SER A 291 4.73 -12.51 39.36
N ASP A 292 3.88 -12.85 38.41
CA ASP A 292 3.13 -14.11 38.40
C ASP A 292 3.09 -14.79 37.03
N GLY A 293 3.70 -14.17 35.99
CA GLY A 293 3.70 -14.69 34.62
C GLY A 293 2.35 -14.59 33.93
N ALA A 294 1.36 -13.90 34.49
CA ALA A 294 0.04 -13.76 33.91
C ALA A 294 0.12 -13.04 32.57
N ALA A 295 -0.48 -13.66 31.52
CA ALA A 295 -0.54 -13.07 30.21
C ALA A 295 -1.46 -11.85 30.18
N VAL A 296 -1.04 -10.80 29.49
CA VAL A 296 -1.85 -9.61 29.21
C VAL A 296 -2.59 -9.81 27.90
N SER A 297 -3.91 -9.62 27.92
CA SER A 297 -4.69 -9.60 26.66
C SER A 297 -4.28 -8.39 25.82
N ALA A 298 -3.87 -8.65 24.60
CA ALA A 298 -3.38 -7.61 23.68
C ALA A 298 -3.68 -7.97 22.23
N THR A 299 -3.73 -6.94 21.38
CA THR A 299 -3.69 -7.10 19.92
C THR A 299 -2.25 -6.91 19.45
N THR A 300 -1.83 -7.71 18.48
CA THR A 300 -0.50 -7.57 17.85
C THR A 300 -0.67 -7.37 16.36
N ILE A 301 -0.04 -6.34 15.82
CA ILE A 301 -0.10 -5.98 14.40
C ILE A 301 1.29 -5.62 13.87
N THR A 302 1.40 -5.53 12.56
CA THR A 302 2.54 -4.94 11.84
C THR A 302 2.07 -3.81 10.95
N SER A 303 2.99 -2.97 10.47
CA SER A 303 2.74 -1.94 9.47
C SER A 303 2.47 -2.53 8.08
N GLY A 304 2.00 -1.71 7.12
CA GLY A 304 1.88 -2.08 5.72
C GLY A 304 3.22 -2.48 5.07
N GLY A 305 4.35 -1.98 5.57
CA GLY A 305 5.71 -2.37 5.18
C GLY A 305 6.23 -3.63 5.87
N GLY A 306 5.58 -4.06 6.96
CA GLY A 306 6.04 -5.17 7.78
C GLY A 306 7.29 -4.85 8.61
N ASP A 307 7.61 -3.57 8.84
CA ASP A 307 8.85 -3.11 9.47
C ASP A 307 8.75 -2.86 10.99
N VAL A 308 7.58 -3.12 11.56
CA VAL A 308 7.29 -2.96 13.00
C VAL A 308 6.49 -4.14 13.55
N ILE A 309 6.70 -4.48 14.81
CA ILE A 309 5.77 -5.28 15.62
C ILE A 309 5.20 -4.39 16.70
N ASN A 310 3.89 -4.21 16.71
CA ASN A 310 3.17 -3.42 17.71
C ASN A 310 2.23 -4.31 18.50
N LEU A 311 2.43 -4.37 19.84
CA LEU A 311 1.55 -5.05 20.78
C LEU A 311 0.80 -4.01 21.61
N SER A 312 -0.50 -3.93 21.48
CA SER A 312 -1.38 -3.02 22.24
C SER A 312 -2.24 -3.78 23.24
N PRO A 313 -2.07 -3.55 24.56
CA PRO A 313 -2.94 -4.12 25.56
C PRO A 313 -4.41 -3.73 25.35
N THR A 314 -5.34 -4.66 25.51
CA THR A 314 -6.78 -4.39 25.33
C THR A 314 -7.40 -3.62 26.51
N ALA A 315 -6.66 -3.48 27.62
CA ALA A 315 -7.03 -2.68 28.77
C ALA A 315 -5.76 -2.04 29.37
N PRO A 316 -5.88 -0.91 30.11
CA PRO A 316 -4.75 -0.33 30.79
C PRO A 316 -4.03 -1.33 31.68
N LEU A 317 -2.71 -1.30 31.66
CA LEU A 317 -1.85 -2.10 32.52
C LEU A 317 -2.00 -1.68 33.98
N ALA A 318 -1.74 -2.58 34.91
CA ALA A 318 -1.71 -2.21 36.35
C ALA A 318 -0.60 -1.19 36.60
N SER A 319 -0.85 -0.23 37.50
CA SER A 319 0.13 0.77 37.91
C SER A 319 1.27 0.16 38.71
N ASN A 320 2.45 0.80 38.67
CA ASN A 320 3.66 0.42 39.41
C ASN A 320 4.00 -1.08 39.26
N THR A 321 3.76 -1.65 38.11
CA THR A 321 3.85 -3.09 37.86
C THR A 321 4.86 -3.38 36.73
N ALA A 322 5.72 -4.37 36.98
CA ALA A 322 6.70 -4.80 35.98
C ALA A 322 6.10 -5.80 35.01
N TYR A 323 6.39 -5.60 33.71
CA TYR A 323 5.94 -6.44 32.60
C TYR A 323 7.13 -6.90 31.77
N ARG A 324 7.02 -8.10 31.20
CA ARG A 324 7.95 -8.62 30.23
C ARG A 324 7.24 -8.75 28.87
N PHE A 325 7.80 -8.12 27.85
CA PHE A 325 7.47 -8.36 26.46
C PHE A 325 8.44 -9.40 25.87
N SER A 326 7.98 -10.25 24.98
CA SER A 326 8.84 -11.23 24.30
C SER A 326 8.36 -11.58 22.91
N ILE A 327 9.33 -11.77 22.00
CA ILE A 327 9.16 -12.34 20.66
C ILE A 327 9.89 -13.68 20.65
N THR A 328 9.23 -14.73 20.13
CA THR A 328 9.83 -16.06 19.99
C THR A 328 10.27 -16.28 18.56
N SER A 329 11.08 -17.34 18.31
CA SER A 329 11.43 -17.79 16.95
C SER A 329 10.25 -18.31 16.11
N GLY A 330 9.04 -18.32 16.67
CA GLY A 330 7.81 -18.58 15.91
C GLY A 330 7.35 -17.40 15.06
N VAL A 331 7.85 -16.18 15.29
CA VAL A 331 7.71 -15.06 14.37
C VAL A 331 8.71 -15.24 13.23
N THR A 332 8.24 -15.07 12.00
CA THR A 332 9.09 -15.17 10.81
C THR A 332 8.97 -13.90 9.95
N ASP A 333 9.95 -13.67 9.11
CA ASP A 333 9.81 -12.72 8.00
C ASP A 333 8.98 -13.33 6.84
N VAL A 334 8.73 -12.54 5.81
CA VAL A 334 7.96 -12.97 4.62
C VAL A 334 8.61 -14.10 3.83
N THR A 335 9.90 -14.41 4.07
CA THR A 335 10.61 -15.54 3.47
C THR A 335 10.52 -16.81 4.33
N GLY A 336 9.87 -16.73 5.51
CA GLY A 336 9.79 -17.81 6.48
C GLY A 336 10.99 -17.94 7.40
N LYS A 337 11.96 -16.98 7.36
CA LYS A 337 13.13 -16.97 8.26
C LYS A 337 12.72 -16.57 9.67
N PRO A 338 13.00 -17.40 10.70
CA PRO A 338 12.67 -17.08 12.08
C PRO A 338 13.39 -15.82 12.61
N PHE A 339 12.68 -15.01 13.37
CA PHE A 339 13.28 -13.93 14.15
C PHE A 339 14.20 -14.47 15.25
N ALA A 340 15.28 -13.73 15.53
CA ALA A 340 16.03 -13.95 16.75
C ALA A 340 15.11 -13.69 17.96
N PRO A 341 15.02 -14.63 18.93
CA PRO A 341 14.21 -14.40 20.13
C PRO A 341 14.64 -13.11 20.85
N TYR A 342 13.65 -12.32 21.27
CA TYR A 342 13.89 -11.02 21.88
C TYR A 342 13.01 -10.82 23.10
N SER A 343 13.48 -10.10 24.12
CA SER A 343 12.63 -9.71 25.25
C SER A 343 13.15 -8.46 25.95
N ILE A 344 12.20 -7.68 26.47
CA ILE A 344 12.45 -6.52 27.34
C ILE A 344 11.62 -6.63 28.61
N VAL A 345 12.01 -5.88 29.62
CA VAL A 345 11.24 -5.64 30.84
C VAL A 345 11.08 -4.13 31.03
N PHE A 346 9.87 -3.70 31.39
CA PHE A 346 9.59 -2.33 31.75
C PHE A 346 8.65 -2.29 32.95
N THR A 347 8.59 -1.15 33.65
CA THR A 347 7.72 -0.96 34.83
C THR A 347 6.81 0.23 34.58
N THR A 348 5.50 0.01 34.72
CA THR A 348 4.51 1.09 34.62
C THR A 348 4.67 2.07 35.80
N GLY A 349 4.32 3.33 35.52
CA GLY A 349 4.22 4.37 36.54
C GLY A 349 2.97 4.25 37.43
N ALA A 350 2.80 5.18 38.35
CA ALA A 350 1.52 5.41 38.99
C ALA A 350 0.51 5.70 37.86
N GLY A 351 -0.51 4.87 37.71
CA GLY A 351 -1.52 5.08 36.68
C GLY A 351 -2.03 6.53 36.80
N ALA A 352 -2.12 7.21 35.63
CA ALA A 352 -2.91 8.42 35.62
C ALA A 352 -4.33 7.99 36.01
N GLY A 353 -4.67 8.23 37.25
CA GLY A 353 -6.06 8.10 37.71
C GLY A 353 -6.86 9.00 36.77
N GLY A 354 -7.74 8.42 35.97
CA GLY A 354 -8.60 9.15 35.02
C GLY A 354 -9.62 10.03 35.74
N SER A 355 -9.15 10.90 36.61
CA SER A 355 -9.93 11.92 37.34
C SER A 355 -9.69 13.32 36.80
N GLY A 356 -9.33 13.44 35.49
CA GLY A 356 -9.35 14.73 34.80
C GLY A 356 -10.77 15.17 34.50
N PRO A 357 -11.03 16.46 34.36
CA PRO A 357 -12.36 16.98 34.01
C PRO A 357 -12.87 16.51 32.66
N ILE A 358 -12.02 15.92 31.80
CA ILE A 358 -12.35 15.43 30.47
C ILE A 358 -12.42 13.91 30.48
N ALA A 359 -13.60 13.35 30.23
CA ALA A 359 -13.82 11.92 30.11
C ALA A 359 -14.99 11.62 29.16
N PHE A 360 -14.89 10.53 28.41
CA PHE A 360 -15.95 10.07 27.53
C PHE A 360 -16.49 8.70 27.94
N ASP A 361 -17.78 8.50 27.82
CA ASP A 361 -18.41 7.20 27.91
C ASP A 361 -18.38 6.55 26.53
N LYS A 362 -17.68 5.41 26.44
CA LYS A 362 -17.51 4.66 25.19
C LYS A 362 -18.63 3.66 24.99
N THR A 363 -19.35 3.75 23.87
CA THR A 363 -20.29 2.75 23.38
C THR A 363 -19.72 2.12 22.12
N VAL A 364 -19.23 0.90 22.28
CA VAL A 364 -18.53 0.15 21.23
C VAL A 364 -19.55 -0.44 20.25
N GLY A 365 -19.26 -0.33 18.94
CA GLY A 365 -20.03 -1.02 17.91
C GLY A 365 -21.43 -0.46 17.66
N VAL A 366 -21.59 0.88 17.65
CA VAL A 366 -22.87 1.51 17.28
C VAL A 366 -23.22 1.27 15.79
N ALA A 367 -22.26 0.88 14.97
CA ALA A 367 -22.41 0.23 13.68
C ALA A 367 -21.31 -0.85 13.55
N THR A 368 -21.61 -2.00 12.94
CA THR A 368 -20.69 -3.15 12.86
C THR A 368 -20.76 -3.87 11.51
N GLY A 369 -19.78 -4.73 11.25
CA GLY A 369 -19.79 -5.66 10.09
C GLY A 369 -19.37 -5.02 8.77
N LYS A 370 -18.75 -3.82 8.81
CA LYS A 370 -18.19 -3.16 7.63
C LYS A 370 -16.83 -2.54 7.94
N SER A 371 -15.94 -2.59 6.97
CA SER A 371 -14.61 -1.98 7.05
C SER A 371 -14.73 -0.46 6.78
N PHE A 372 -15.21 0.26 7.79
CA PHE A 372 -15.35 1.72 7.71
C PHE A 372 -13.98 2.39 7.69
N THR A 373 -13.77 3.26 6.71
CA THR A 373 -12.49 3.98 6.51
C THR A 373 -12.56 5.42 6.95
N THR A 374 -13.69 6.09 6.74
CA THR A 374 -13.86 7.51 7.03
C THR A 374 -15.27 7.79 7.53
N VAL A 375 -15.41 8.86 8.30
CA VAL A 375 -16.67 9.25 8.91
C VAL A 375 -16.83 10.78 8.95
N VAL A 376 -18.00 11.29 8.56
CA VAL A 376 -18.31 12.72 8.57
C VAL A 376 -19.76 12.96 8.94
N LYS A 377 -20.06 14.03 9.68
CA LYS A 377 -21.42 14.45 9.95
C LYS A 377 -21.96 15.33 8.81
N GLY A 378 -23.10 14.97 8.26
CA GLY A 378 -23.73 15.69 7.15
C GLY A 378 -24.56 16.90 7.57
N PRO A 379 -24.91 17.77 6.60
CA PRO A 379 -25.73 18.96 6.83
C PRO A 379 -27.16 18.63 7.27
N ASP A 380 -27.61 17.40 7.04
CA ASP A 380 -28.91 16.87 7.47
C ASP A 380 -28.89 16.28 8.90
N GLY A 381 -27.80 16.45 9.62
CA GLY A 381 -27.62 15.97 10.98
C GLY A 381 -27.36 14.47 11.09
N ARG A 382 -27.17 13.74 9.98
CA ARG A 382 -26.87 12.31 9.95
C ARG A 382 -25.37 12.06 9.90
N LEU A 383 -24.97 10.86 10.32
CA LEU A 383 -23.59 10.39 10.18
C LEU A 383 -23.43 9.66 8.84
N TYR A 384 -22.33 9.95 8.15
CA TYR A 384 -21.95 9.27 6.92
C TYR A 384 -20.62 8.55 7.13
N ALA A 385 -20.53 7.31 6.66
CA ALA A 385 -19.32 6.52 6.77
C ALA A 385 -19.00 5.85 5.43
N GLY A 386 -17.78 6.07 4.94
CA GLY A 386 -17.21 5.41 3.76
C GLY A 386 -16.59 4.05 4.10
N THR A 387 -16.44 3.18 3.11
CA THR A 387 -15.91 1.84 3.31
C THR A 387 -14.79 1.49 2.34
N LEU A 388 -13.98 0.48 2.70
CA LEU A 388 -12.93 -0.08 1.84
C LEU A 388 -13.46 -0.62 0.50
N ASP A 389 -14.72 -1.03 0.44
CA ASP A 389 -15.32 -1.61 -0.75
C ASP A 389 -16.23 -0.65 -1.54
N GLY A 390 -16.30 0.63 -1.12
CA GLY A 390 -16.91 1.72 -1.91
C GLY A 390 -18.37 2.00 -1.65
N TYR A 391 -18.91 1.58 -0.52
CA TYR A 391 -20.22 2.06 -0.05
C TYR A 391 -20.06 3.29 0.82
N VAL A 392 -21.10 4.13 0.82
CA VAL A 392 -21.32 5.16 1.83
C VAL A 392 -22.57 4.80 2.61
N TYR A 393 -22.45 4.69 3.93
CA TYR A 393 -23.55 4.43 4.85
C TYR A 393 -24.02 5.74 5.47
N ARG A 394 -25.32 6.04 5.37
CA ARG A 394 -25.96 7.25 5.93
C ARG A 394 -26.83 6.83 7.10
N PHE A 395 -26.38 7.12 8.32
CA PHE A 395 -27.01 6.72 9.57
C PHE A 395 -27.83 7.85 10.18
N PRO A 396 -29.09 7.62 10.58
CA PRO A 396 -29.75 8.49 11.56
C PRO A 396 -28.97 8.47 12.89
N ILE A 397 -28.80 9.62 13.52
CA ILE A 397 -28.29 9.72 14.88
C ILE A 397 -29.47 9.82 15.85
N ASN A 398 -29.58 8.86 16.77
CA ASN A 398 -30.61 8.83 17.79
C ASN A 398 -30.34 9.88 18.89
N ALA A 399 -31.33 10.20 19.71
CA ALA A 399 -31.19 11.20 20.76
C ALA A 399 -30.08 10.84 21.81
N ASP A 400 -29.79 9.57 21.99
CA ASP A 400 -28.71 9.09 22.86
C ASP A 400 -27.35 9.02 22.13
N GLY A 401 -27.26 9.45 20.88
CA GLY A 401 -26.06 9.41 20.07
C GLY A 401 -25.82 8.08 19.36
N THR A 402 -26.56 7.00 19.64
CA THR A 402 -26.45 5.74 18.92
C THR A 402 -26.94 5.90 17.47
N LEU A 403 -26.55 4.95 16.61
CA LEU A 403 -26.89 5.00 15.19
C LEU A 403 -28.11 4.14 14.89
N GLY A 404 -29.06 4.68 14.13
CA GLY A 404 -30.20 3.95 13.59
C GLY A 404 -29.84 3.17 12.33
N THR A 405 -30.83 2.48 11.74
CA THR A 405 -30.65 1.71 10.50
C THR A 405 -30.18 2.63 9.36
N PRO A 406 -29.05 2.31 8.71
CA PRO A 406 -28.50 3.16 7.65
C PRO A 406 -29.25 3.02 6.32
N THR A 407 -29.21 4.09 5.55
CA THR A 407 -29.39 4.02 4.09
C THR A 407 -28.03 3.74 3.46
N VAL A 408 -27.96 2.78 2.54
CA VAL A 408 -26.73 2.41 1.83
C VAL A 408 -26.69 3.10 0.47
N ILE A 409 -25.62 3.84 0.21
CA ILE A 409 -25.39 4.56 -1.04
C ILE A 409 -24.31 3.79 -1.82
N ALA A 410 -24.69 3.24 -2.98
CA ALA A 410 -23.81 2.44 -3.82
C ALA A 410 -23.32 3.20 -5.07
N ALA A 411 -23.51 4.50 -5.14
CA ALA A 411 -23.27 5.28 -6.35
C ALA A 411 -21.82 5.22 -6.84
N VAL A 412 -20.81 5.15 -5.95
CA VAL A 412 -19.40 4.95 -6.31
C VAL A 412 -19.21 3.61 -7.02
N ARG A 413 -19.74 2.54 -6.44
CA ARG A 413 -19.65 1.18 -6.98
C ARG A 413 -20.38 1.04 -8.32
N SER A 414 -21.58 1.60 -8.40
CA SER A 414 -22.40 1.61 -9.63
C SER A 414 -21.69 2.34 -10.77
N ASN A 415 -21.05 3.49 -10.47
CA ASN A 415 -20.24 4.21 -11.44
C ASN A 415 -19.01 3.43 -11.87
N ALA A 416 -18.29 2.80 -10.93
CA ALA A 416 -17.14 1.97 -11.25
C ALA A 416 -17.51 0.83 -12.20
N THR A 417 -18.63 0.15 -11.94
CA THR A 417 -19.17 -0.90 -12.82
C THR A 417 -19.55 -0.37 -14.19
N ALA A 418 -20.27 0.77 -14.24
CA ALA A 418 -20.72 1.35 -15.50
C ALA A 418 -19.56 1.78 -16.41
N LEU A 419 -18.45 2.20 -15.82
CA LEU A 419 -17.23 2.59 -16.54
C LEU A 419 -16.28 1.42 -16.79
N GLY A 420 -16.55 0.21 -16.29
CA GLY A 420 -15.65 -0.94 -16.40
C GLY A 420 -14.28 -0.68 -15.74
N LEU A 421 -14.23 0.06 -14.63
CA LEU A 421 -12.96 0.39 -13.99
C LEU A 421 -12.26 -0.87 -13.48
N PRO A 422 -10.93 -0.92 -13.49
CA PRO A 422 -10.19 -2.00 -12.87
C PRO A 422 -10.61 -2.20 -11.41
N GLY A 423 -10.86 -3.45 -11.01
CA GLY A 423 -11.30 -3.80 -9.65
C GLY A 423 -12.78 -3.53 -9.34
N ALA A 424 -13.56 -3.04 -10.32
CA ALA A 424 -15.01 -2.82 -10.12
C ALA A 424 -15.73 -4.12 -9.70
N PRO A 425 -16.77 -4.02 -8.85
CA PRO A 425 -17.37 -2.77 -8.35
C PRO A 425 -16.65 -2.15 -7.13
N ALA A 426 -15.69 -2.85 -6.52
CA ALA A 426 -15.03 -2.39 -5.30
C ALA A 426 -14.09 -1.20 -5.56
N ARG A 427 -14.26 -0.14 -4.75
CA ARG A 427 -13.42 1.06 -4.77
C ARG A 427 -13.21 1.52 -3.33
N THR A 428 -11.99 1.80 -2.91
CA THR A 428 -11.74 2.31 -1.56
C THR A 428 -12.12 3.79 -1.48
N ILE A 429 -12.96 4.13 -0.50
CA ILE A 429 -13.25 5.51 -0.11
C ILE A 429 -12.43 5.82 1.13
N ILE A 430 -11.53 6.80 1.07
CA ILE A 430 -10.75 7.28 2.23
C ILE A 430 -11.22 8.67 2.65
N GLY A 431 -11.41 9.59 1.71
CA GLY A 431 -11.79 10.96 1.97
C GLY A 431 -13.26 11.23 1.68
N MET A 432 -13.91 11.95 2.58
CA MET A 432 -15.26 12.48 2.38
C MET A 432 -15.36 13.90 2.91
N ALA A 433 -15.91 14.83 2.12
CA ALA A 433 -16.19 16.19 2.55
C ALA A 433 -17.50 16.69 1.95
N PHE A 434 -18.38 17.27 2.77
CA PHE A 434 -19.56 17.97 2.24
C PHE A 434 -19.15 19.29 1.60
N ASP A 435 -19.69 19.55 0.42
CA ASP A 435 -19.53 20.86 -0.22
C ASP A 435 -20.11 21.95 0.68
N PRO A 436 -19.44 23.10 0.87
CA PRO A 436 -19.94 24.19 1.72
C PRO A 436 -21.34 24.72 1.35
N VAL A 437 -21.78 24.53 0.11
CA VAL A 437 -23.11 24.93 -0.34
C VAL A 437 -24.17 23.86 -0.07
N SER A 438 -23.80 22.71 0.49
CA SER A 438 -24.75 21.64 0.81
C SER A 438 -25.83 22.10 1.80
N THR A 439 -27.04 21.63 1.56
CA THR A 439 -28.18 21.82 2.48
C THR A 439 -28.73 20.46 2.93
N PRO A 440 -29.53 20.39 3.98
CA PRO A 440 -30.17 19.14 4.42
C PRO A 440 -30.97 18.42 3.33
N THR A 441 -31.54 19.15 2.37
CA THR A 441 -32.39 18.63 1.29
C THR A 441 -31.66 18.50 -0.05
N ALA A 442 -30.50 19.15 -0.21
CA ALA A 442 -29.68 19.11 -1.39
C ALA A 442 -28.20 18.90 -0.99
N PRO A 443 -27.85 17.74 -0.42
CA PRO A 443 -26.49 17.45 -0.04
C PRO A 443 -25.62 17.21 -1.27
N ILE A 444 -24.38 17.66 -1.18
CA ILE A 444 -23.31 17.38 -2.15
C ILE A 444 -22.15 16.83 -1.36
N LEU A 445 -21.77 15.58 -1.62
CA LEU A 445 -20.69 14.91 -0.92
C LEU A 445 -19.55 14.63 -1.90
N TRP A 446 -18.38 15.21 -1.67
CA TRP A 446 -17.15 14.89 -2.38
C TRP A 446 -16.52 13.65 -1.75
N VAL A 447 -16.01 12.76 -2.60
CA VAL A 447 -15.38 11.51 -2.16
C VAL A 447 -14.13 11.25 -2.96
N THR A 448 -13.11 10.67 -2.32
CA THR A 448 -12.03 10.01 -3.02
C THR A 448 -12.44 8.58 -3.32
N ASP A 449 -12.09 8.06 -4.49
CA ASP A 449 -12.31 6.67 -4.83
C ASP A 449 -11.06 6.09 -5.50
N ASN A 450 -10.54 5.00 -4.96
CA ASN A 450 -9.29 4.39 -5.36
C ASN A 450 -9.49 2.93 -5.75
N TYR A 451 -8.57 2.37 -6.54
CA TYR A 451 -8.49 0.92 -6.69
C TYR A 451 -8.24 0.29 -5.32
N GLN A 452 -9.08 -0.68 -4.92
CA GLN A 452 -8.96 -1.31 -3.62
C GLN A 452 -7.66 -2.10 -3.52
N TYR A 453 -6.83 -1.80 -2.50
CA TYR A 453 -5.69 -2.62 -2.16
C TYR A 453 -6.15 -3.86 -1.39
N VAL A 454 -5.73 -5.03 -1.87
CA VAL A 454 -6.14 -6.34 -1.32
C VAL A 454 -4.93 -7.25 -1.04
N GLY A 455 -3.77 -6.64 -0.81
CA GLY A 455 -2.55 -7.37 -0.42
C GLY A 455 -1.63 -7.78 -1.57
N ALA A 456 -2.00 -7.53 -2.84
CA ALA A 456 -1.15 -7.81 -3.99
C ALA A 456 -0.47 -6.54 -4.53
N LEU A 457 0.78 -6.64 -4.98
CA LEU A 457 1.55 -5.50 -5.53
C LEU A 457 1.21 -5.19 -7.01
N ASN A 458 -0.02 -5.45 -7.44
CA ASN A 458 -0.49 -5.27 -8.81
C ASN A 458 -1.54 -4.18 -8.98
N VAL A 459 -1.64 -3.27 -8.02
CA VAL A 459 -2.57 -2.14 -8.09
C VAL A 459 -2.24 -1.28 -9.31
N PRO A 460 -3.21 -0.98 -10.19
CA PRO A 460 -2.97 -0.12 -11.35
C PRO A 460 -2.53 1.28 -10.90
N ASP A 461 -1.50 1.81 -11.55
CA ASP A 461 -1.15 3.23 -11.43
C ASP A 461 -2.28 4.11 -11.98
N TRP A 462 -2.31 5.41 -11.62
CA TRP A 462 -3.30 6.36 -12.12
C TRP A 462 -4.76 5.97 -11.85
N SER A 463 -5.02 5.20 -10.80
CA SER A 463 -6.35 4.72 -10.45
C SER A 463 -7.05 5.49 -9.33
N GLY A 464 -6.40 6.52 -8.78
CA GLY A 464 -6.99 7.47 -7.83
C GLY A 464 -7.96 8.44 -8.54
N ARG A 465 -9.06 8.80 -7.86
CA ARG A 465 -10.10 9.66 -8.41
C ARG A 465 -10.71 10.53 -7.33
N VAL A 466 -11.32 11.64 -7.76
CA VAL A 466 -12.25 12.43 -6.95
C VAL A 466 -13.61 12.45 -7.64
N GLY A 467 -14.63 12.08 -6.89
CA GLY A 467 -16.00 12.13 -7.34
C GLY A 467 -16.88 13.02 -6.48
N ARG A 468 -18.06 13.30 -6.99
CA ARG A 468 -19.08 14.10 -6.30
C ARG A 468 -20.41 13.36 -6.35
N LEU A 469 -20.95 13.06 -5.17
CA LEU A 469 -22.28 12.51 -5.00
C LEU A 469 -23.28 13.64 -4.83
N SER A 470 -24.44 13.55 -5.47
CA SER A 470 -25.49 14.57 -5.43
C SER A 470 -26.89 13.94 -5.52
N GLY A 471 -27.91 14.78 -5.34
CA GLY A 471 -29.30 14.37 -5.17
C GLY A 471 -29.66 14.19 -3.68
N ALA A 472 -30.94 14.20 -3.35
CA ALA A 472 -31.42 14.10 -1.96
C ALA A 472 -30.96 12.77 -1.28
N ASP A 473 -30.76 11.73 -2.08
CA ASP A 473 -30.30 10.40 -1.68
C ASP A 473 -28.80 10.18 -1.94
N LEU A 474 -28.09 11.16 -2.52
CA LEU A 474 -26.71 11.05 -2.99
C LEU A 474 -26.50 9.90 -4.01
N GLY A 475 -27.56 9.56 -4.76
CA GLY A 475 -27.54 8.45 -5.72
C GLY A 475 -26.82 8.75 -7.04
N THR A 476 -26.53 10.02 -7.33
CA THR A 476 -25.86 10.44 -8.57
C THR A 476 -24.38 10.67 -8.32
N TYR A 477 -23.51 9.90 -9.01
CA TYR A 477 -22.05 10.09 -8.98
C TYR A 477 -21.60 10.86 -10.22
N THR A 478 -20.83 11.92 -10.02
CA THR A 478 -20.11 12.64 -11.07
C THR A 478 -18.60 12.45 -10.88
N SER A 479 -17.93 11.89 -11.88
CA SER A 479 -16.45 11.87 -11.90
C SER A 479 -15.94 13.29 -12.08
N VAL A 480 -15.12 13.80 -11.16
CA VAL A 480 -14.60 15.18 -11.23
C VAL A 480 -13.13 15.18 -11.62
N VAL A 481 -12.30 14.41 -10.94
CA VAL A 481 -10.87 14.26 -11.26
C VAL A 481 -10.58 12.77 -11.45
N VAL A 482 -9.79 12.44 -12.45
CA VAL A 482 -9.35 11.06 -12.75
C VAL A 482 -7.86 11.01 -12.98
N ASN A 483 -7.31 9.80 -12.90
CA ASN A 483 -5.90 9.53 -13.14
C ASN A 483 -4.97 10.23 -12.13
N LEU A 484 -5.38 10.29 -10.85
CA LEU A 484 -4.47 10.60 -9.76
C LEU A 484 -3.54 9.40 -9.51
N PRO A 485 -2.28 9.63 -9.11
CA PRO A 485 -1.33 8.57 -8.80
C PRO A 485 -1.86 7.59 -7.76
N ARG A 486 -1.40 6.35 -7.82
CA ARG A 486 -1.76 5.31 -6.86
C ARG A 486 -0.56 4.43 -6.58
N SER A 487 -0.18 4.25 -5.32
CA SER A 487 0.86 3.28 -4.95
C SER A 487 0.39 1.84 -5.20
N VAL A 488 1.27 0.88 -5.07
CA VAL A 488 0.90 -0.55 -5.11
C VAL A 488 0.32 -1.06 -3.79
N LYS A 489 0.33 -0.22 -2.74
CA LYS A 489 -0.16 -0.55 -1.40
C LYS A 489 -1.25 0.43 -0.96
N ASP A 490 -1.20 0.83 0.28
CA ASP A 490 -2.18 1.63 1.02
C ASP A 490 -1.95 3.15 0.96
N HIS A 491 -1.05 3.64 0.12
CA HIS A 491 -0.95 5.07 -0.17
C HIS A 491 -1.83 5.40 -1.38
N GLU A 492 -2.83 6.21 -1.13
CA GLU A 492 -3.94 6.48 -2.05
C GLU A 492 -4.15 8.00 -2.23
N THR A 493 -5.19 8.37 -2.96
CA THR A 493 -5.81 9.68 -2.80
C THR A 493 -6.65 9.60 -1.54
N ASN A 494 -6.18 10.24 -0.46
CA ASN A 494 -6.72 10.05 0.89
C ASN A 494 -7.81 11.08 1.22
N SER A 495 -7.60 11.93 2.22
CA SER A 495 -8.61 12.84 2.73
C SER A 495 -8.90 14.04 1.82
N LEU A 496 -10.04 14.64 2.07
CA LEU A 496 -10.55 15.86 1.44
C LEU A 496 -10.95 16.88 2.51
N ALA A 497 -10.53 18.14 2.35
CA ALA A 497 -10.97 19.22 3.20
C ALA A 497 -11.20 20.50 2.39
N PHE A 498 -12.34 21.16 2.57
CA PHE A 498 -12.56 22.50 2.02
C PHE A 498 -11.79 23.54 2.81
N GLY A 499 -10.99 24.35 2.12
CA GLY A 499 -10.27 25.46 2.71
C GLY A 499 -11.12 26.72 2.84
N PRO A 500 -10.64 27.71 3.62
CA PRO A 500 -11.31 28.99 3.79
C PRO A 500 -11.41 29.80 2.49
N ASP A 501 -10.64 29.44 1.48
CA ASP A 501 -10.64 30.02 0.13
C ASP A 501 -11.67 29.35 -0.81
N GLY A 502 -12.43 28.39 -0.32
CA GLY A 502 -13.42 27.63 -1.10
C GLY A 502 -12.86 26.56 -1.99
N ALA A 503 -11.53 26.36 -2.02
CA ALA A 503 -10.91 25.26 -2.73
C ALA A 503 -10.99 23.95 -1.93
N LEU A 504 -10.93 22.81 -2.63
CA LEU A 504 -10.84 21.50 -2.04
C LEU A 504 -9.38 21.06 -1.98
N TYR A 505 -8.91 20.71 -0.78
CA TYR A 505 -7.57 20.21 -0.55
C TYR A 505 -7.61 18.70 -0.45
N LEU A 506 -6.60 18.04 -1.05
CA LEU A 506 -6.50 16.59 -1.12
C LEU A 506 -5.12 16.16 -0.63
N SER A 507 -5.06 15.14 0.20
CA SER A 507 -3.81 14.48 0.49
C SER A 507 -3.58 13.33 -0.52
N GLN A 508 -2.41 13.32 -1.15
CA GLN A 508 -2.01 12.34 -2.13
C GLN A 508 -0.77 11.59 -1.66
N GLY A 509 -0.92 10.28 -1.45
CA GLY A 509 0.14 9.44 -0.93
C GLY A 509 1.33 9.26 -1.88
N ALA A 510 2.48 8.92 -1.32
CA ALA A 510 3.71 8.56 -2.03
C ALA A 510 3.59 7.19 -2.70
N ASN A 511 4.35 6.94 -3.75
CA ASN A 511 4.39 5.66 -4.44
C ASN A 511 5.39 4.66 -3.82
N ASN A 512 6.33 5.14 -3.02
CA ASN A 512 7.41 4.33 -2.44
C ASN A 512 7.78 4.79 -1.02
N ALA A 513 8.80 4.17 -0.41
CA ALA A 513 9.16 4.44 0.97
C ALA A 513 9.84 5.79 1.18
N MET A 514 10.84 6.17 0.32
CA MET A 514 11.74 7.31 0.57
C MET A 514 12.08 8.11 -0.70
N GLY A 515 11.21 8.13 -1.72
CA GLY A 515 11.34 8.99 -2.90
C GLY A 515 12.02 8.34 -4.11
N ALA A 516 12.65 7.19 -3.96
CA ALA A 516 13.11 6.37 -5.07
C ALA A 516 12.46 4.98 -5.02
N ALA A 517 12.33 4.36 -6.19
CA ALA A 517 11.73 3.05 -6.32
C ALA A 517 12.41 2.03 -5.39
N ASP A 518 11.63 1.27 -4.65
CA ASP A 518 12.09 0.21 -3.75
C ASP A 518 11.23 -1.05 -3.87
N SER A 519 11.82 -2.20 -3.54
CA SER A 519 11.19 -3.50 -3.72
C SER A 519 9.96 -3.72 -2.86
N THR A 520 9.91 -3.15 -1.67
CA THR A 520 8.77 -3.29 -0.75
C THR A 520 7.53 -2.56 -1.25
N TRP A 521 7.72 -1.59 -2.16
CA TRP A 521 6.67 -0.82 -2.82
C TRP A 521 6.58 -1.12 -4.33
N GLY A 522 6.92 -2.36 -4.73
CA GLY A 522 6.78 -2.85 -6.10
C GLY A 522 7.58 -2.06 -7.12
N ASN A 523 8.67 -1.41 -6.70
CA ASN A 523 9.54 -0.52 -7.50
C ASN A 523 8.80 0.57 -8.26
N ARG A 524 7.66 1.03 -7.76
CA ARG A 524 6.92 2.12 -8.40
C ARG A 524 7.63 3.45 -8.14
N PRO A 525 8.03 4.19 -9.18
CA PRO A 525 8.62 5.51 -9.00
C PRO A 525 7.56 6.53 -8.54
N GLU A 526 8.02 7.63 -7.94
CA GLU A 526 7.15 8.76 -7.66
C GLU A 526 6.56 9.34 -8.95
N ARG A 527 5.36 9.92 -8.83
CA ARG A 527 4.70 10.68 -9.88
C ARG A 527 4.68 12.17 -9.50
N LEU A 528 4.52 13.05 -10.47
CA LEU A 528 4.58 14.49 -10.22
C LEU A 528 3.62 14.94 -9.11
N LEU A 529 2.44 14.32 -9.02
CA LEU A 529 1.41 14.66 -8.04
C LEU A 529 1.46 13.80 -6.76
N SER A 530 2.30 12.75 -6.66
CA SER A 530 2.39 11.91 -5.45
C SER A 530 3.16 12.58 -4.32
N ALA A 531 3.00 12.11 -3.09
CA ALA A 531 3.62 12.66 -1.88
C ALA A 531 3.38 14.17 -1.72
N ALA A 532 2.12 14.59 -1.74
CA ALA A 532 1.78 16.02 -1.76
C ALA A 532 0.39 16.30 -1.16
N VAL A 533 0.20 17.54 -0.74
CA VAL A 533 -1.13 18.12 -0.59
C VAL A 533 -1.45 18.88 -1.88
N LEU A 534 -2.54 18.51 -2.54
CA LEU A 534 -3.02 19.11 -3.77
C LEU A 534 -4.16 20.08 -3.46
N ARG A 535 -4.32 21.12 -4.29
CA ARG A 535 -5.40 22.09 -4.19
C ARG A 535 -6.22 22.07 -5.48
N LEU A 536 -7.47 21.67 -5.38
CA LEU A 536 -8.45 21.70 -6.46
C LEU A 536 -9.33 22.96 -6.32
N ASP A 537 -9.38 23.78 -7.34
CA ASP A 537 -10.27 24.93 -7.42
C ASP A 537 -11.55 24.53 -8.18
N PRO A 538 -12.70 24.33 -7.50
CA PRO A 538 -13.92 23.91 -8.17
C PRO A 538 -14.44 24.93 -9.19
N ALA A 539 -14.11 26.21 -9.01
CA ALA A 539 -14.52 27.28 -9.92
C ALA A 539 -13.75 27.26 -11.27
N ARG A 540 -12.62 26.53 -11.32
CA ARG A 540 -11.79 26.40 -12.52
C ARG A 540 -11.95 25.07 -13.24
N LEU A 541 -12.81 24.19 -12.74
CA LEU A 541 -13.07 22.92 -13.41
C LEU A 541 -13.57 23.15 -14.84
N PRO A 542 -13.15 22.30 -15.79
CA PRO A 542 -13.61 22.40 -17.17
C PRO A 542 -15.12 22.13 -17.26
N ALA A 543 -15.77 22.72 -18.25
CA ALA A 543 -17.19 22.50 -18.49
C ALA A 543 -17.52 21.02 -18.76
N THR A 544 -16.55 20.28 -19.37
CA THR A 544 -16.68 18.84 -19.59
C THR A 544 -15.82 18.08 -18.56
N LEU A 545 -16.47 17.32 -17.70
CA LEU A 545 -15.83 16.46 -16.73
C LEU A 545 -15.69 15.03 -17.25
N PRO A 546 -14.75 14.22 -16.73
CA PRO A 546 -13.80 14.54 -15.65
C PRO A 546 -12.57 15.32 -16.13
N LEU A 547 -11.93 16.04 -15.21
CA LEU A 547 -10.58 16.56 -15.40
C LEU A 547 -9.59 15.40 -15.32
N ASP A 548 -8.87 15.16 -16.40
CA ASP A 548 -7.77 14.18 -16.43
C ASP A 548 -6.49 14.86 -15.95
N VAL A 549 -5.89 14.31 -14.88
CA VAL A 549 -4.67 14.86 -14.27
C VAL A 549 -3.45 13.96 -14.45
N HIS A 550 -3.46 13.10 -15.44
CA HIS A 550 -2.34 12.24 -15.80
C HIS A 550 -1.13 13.07 -16.22
N THR A 551 0.00 12.94 -15.53
CA THR A 551 1.18 13.79 -15.69
C THR A 551 2.33 13.13 -16.46
N GLU A 552 2.51 11.80 -16.38
CA GLU A 552 3.57 11.02 -17.04
C GLU A 552 2.98 9.91 -17.91
N ALA A 553 3.83 9.09 -18.52
CA ALA A 553 3.44 7.90 -19.29
C ALA A 553 2.38 8.20 -20.38
N GLY A 554 2.52 9.33 -21.07
CA GLY A 554 1.58 9.79 -22.11
C GLY A 554 0.53 10.80 -21.63
N GLY A 555 0.45 11.06 -20.33
CA GLY A 555 -0.34 12.16 -19.77
C GLY A 555 0.29 13.51 -20.07
N VAL A 556 -0.55 14.55 -20.09
CA VAL A 556 -0.15 15.91 -20.50
C VAL A 556 -0.54 16.97 -19.46
N TYR A 557 -1.04 16.57 -18.32
CA TYR A 557 -1.47 17.53 -17.31
C TYR A 557 -0.30 18.25 -16.68
N ASP A 558 -0.37 19.58 -16.64
CA ASP A 558 0.64 20.44 -16.01
C ASP A 558 0.03 21.17 -14.79
N PRO A 559 0.36 20.73 -13.55
CA PRO A 559 -0.15 21.37 -12.34
C PRO A 559 0.47 22.77 -12.09
N TYR A 560 1.49 23.15 -12.86
CA TYR A 560 2.13 24.48 -12.80
C TYR A 560 1.59 25.46 -13.83
N ALA A 561 0.73 24.99 -14.75
CA ALA A 561 0.14 25.86 -15.76
C ALA A 561 -0.71 26.97 -15.12
N THR A 562 -0.61 28.16 -15.68
CA THR A 562 -1.43 29.28 -15.21
C THR A 562 -2.92 28.94 -15.33
N GLY A 563 -3.63 28.97 -14.21
CA GLY A 563 -5.05 28.67 -14.18
C GLY A 563 -5.40 27.19 -14.11
N ALA A 564 -4.41 26.29 -13.91
CA ALA A 564 -4.69 24.88 -13.70
C ALA A 564 -5.71 24.67 -12.56
N PRO A 565 -6.73 23.84 -12.78
CA PRO A 565 -7.73 23.57 -11.74
C PRO A 565 -7.18 22.82 -10.54
N LEU A 566 -6.25 21.87 -10.76
CA LEU A 566 -5.57 21.12 -9.71
C LEU A 566 -4.09 21.53 -9.68
N THR A 567 -3.61 21.97 -8.53
CA THR A 567 -2.25 22.44 -8.33
C THR A 567 -1.60 21.77 -7.12
N LEU A 568 -0.27 21.83 -7.04
CA LEU A 568 0.49 21.43 -5.85
C LEU A 568 0.38 22.55 -4.81
N TYR A 569 -0.14 22.25 -3.63
CA TYR A 569 -0.18 23.19 -2.51
C TYR A 569 1.07 23.08 -1.65
N ALA A 570 1.45 21.83 -1.27
CA ALA A 570 2.67 21.51 -0.54
C ALA A 570 3.18 20.16 -1.00
N THR A 571 4.49 19.92 -0.85
CA THR A 571 5.16 18.73 -1.36
C THR A 571 5.95 18.00 -0.27
N GLY A 572 6.36 16.76 -0.54
CA GLY A 572 7.11 15.98 0.43
C GLY A 572 6.28 15.44 1.59
N VAL A 573 4.96 15.54 1.54
CA VAL A 573 4.02 14.95 2.50
C VAL A 573 3.79 13.49 2.10
N ARG A 574 4.49 12.56 2.76
CA ARG A 574 4.57 11.16 2.31
C ARG A 574 3.20 10.47 2.23
N ASN A 575 2.47 10.44 3.33
CA ASN A 575 1.14 9.83 3.35
C ASN A 575 0.31 10.41 4.50
N ALA A 576 -0.25 11.61 4.29
CA ALA A 576 -1.23 12.13 5.21
C ALA A 576 -2.55 11.39 5.00
N PHE A 577 -3.05 10.77 6.07
CA PHE A 577 -4.36 10.10 6.00
C PHE A 577 -5.48 11.12 6.01
N ASP A 578 -5.37 12.19 6.81
CA ASP A 578 -6.40 13.20 6.97
C ASP A 578 -5.88 14.62 6.83
N LEU A 579 -6.79 15.58 6.63
CA LEU A 579 -6.55 17.02 6.50
C LEU A 579 -7.55 17.80 7.34
N VAL A 580 -7.06 18.68 8.20
CA VAL A 580 -7.92 19.53 9.05
C VAL A 580 -7.61 21.01 8.85
N TRP A 581 -8.52 21.73 8.22
CA TRP A 581 -8.53 23.19 8.31
C TRP A 581 -9.04 23.62 9.67
N HIS A 582 -8.14 24.06 10.53
CA HIS A 582 -8.44 24.54 11.86
C HIS A 582 -8.88 26.01 11.83
N ARG A 583 -9.70 26.42 12.79
CA ARG A 583 -10.23 27.80 12.89
C ARG A 583 -9.17 28.90 13.01
N ASN A 584 -7.92 28.55 13.40
CA ASN A 584 -6.78 29.48 13.41
C ASN A 584 -6.25 29.80 12.01
N GLY A 585 -6.79 29.18 10.96
CA GLY A 585 -6.38 29.37 9.57
C GLY A 585 -5.23 28.49 9.09
N HIS A 586 -4.79 27.52 9.90
CA HIS A 586 -3.75 26.54 9.54
C HIS A 586 -4.34 25.23 9.08
N LEU A 587 -3.64 24.55 8.17
CA LEU A 587 -3.96 23.23 7.69
C LEU A 587 -3.06 22.18 8.38
N TYR A 588 -3.67 21.29 9.15
CA TYR A 588 -2.96 20.18 9.78
C TYR A 588 -3.12 18.89 8.98
N ALA A 589 -2.02 18.15 8.87
CA ALA A 589 -1.95 16.87 8.17
C ALA A 589 -1.21 15.83 9.02
N PRO A 590 -1.94 14.96 9.73
CA PRO A 590 -1.32 13.77 10.32
C PRO A 590 -0.74 12.88 9.22
N THR A 591 0.55 12.56 9.32
CA THR A 591 1.30 11.97 8.22
C THR A 591 2.19 10.84 8.71
N ASN A 592 2.16 9.72 8.02
CA ASN A 592 3.06 8.59 8.27
C ASN A 592 4.47 8.91 7.73
N GLY A 593 5.48 8.69 8.56
CA GLY A 593 6.90 8.77 8.21
C GLY A 593 7.35 7.69 7.23
N SER A 594 8.62 7.71 6.84
CA SER A 594 9.15 6.74 5.89
C SER A 594 9.26 5.34 6.51
N ALA A 595 9.13 4.30 5.68
CA ALA A 595 9.41 2.93 6.09
C ALA A 595 10.90 2.60 5.96
N ALA A 596 11.43 1.78 6.87
CA ALA A 596 12.80 1.28 6.78
C ALA A 596 13.01 0.43 5.51
N GLY A 597 14.22 0.40 4.98
CA GLY A 597 14.58 -0.32 3.76
C GLY A 597 14.32 0.46 2.46
N GLY A 598 13.83 1.70 2.54
CA GLY A 598 13.58 2.55 1.38
C GLY A 598 14.85 3.05 0.68
N ASN A 599 14.68 3.56 -0.52
CA ASN A 599 15.73 4.17 -1.33
C ASN A 599 15.47 5.66 -1.51
N THR A 600 16.52 6.49 -1.54
CA THR A 600 16.44 7.90 -1.90
C THR A 600 17.05 8.16 -3.27
N PRO A 601 16.55 9.16 -4.03
CA PRO A 601 17.15 9.52 -5.30
C PRO A 601 18.46 10.27 -5.10
N ALA A 602 19.38 10.17 -6.09
CA ALA A 602 20.53 11.07 -6.20
C ALA A 602 20.17 12.33 -6.98
N THR A 603 20.81 13.43 -6.68
CA THR A 603 20.78 14.60 -7.57
C THR A 603 21.53 14.27 -8.86
N PRO A 604 20.87 14.28 -10.03
CA PRO A 604 21.54 13.92 -11.29
C PRO A 604 22.54 14.98 -11.74
N THR A 605 23.58 14.52 -12.45
CA THR A 605 24.58 15.42 -13.07
C THR A 605 24.70 15.07 -14.56
N PRO A 606 24.31 15.97 -15.46
CA PRO A 606 23.80 17.33 -15.22
C PRO A 606 22.36 17.32 -14.65
N LEU A 607 21.97 18.43 -14.01
CA LEU A 607 20.59 18.63 -13.57
C LEU A 607 19.62 18.60 -14.76
N PRO A 608 18.42 18.03 -14.61
CA PRO A 608 17.38 18.12 -15.60
C PRO A 608 17.07 19.57 -16.00
N ALA A 609 16.80 19.81 -17.28
CA ALA A 609 16.49 21.15 -17.78
C ALA A 609 15.28 21.79 -17.07
N SER A 610 14.33 20.98 -16.59
CA SER A 610 13.19 21.44 -15.78
C SER A 610 13.66 22.03 -14.45
N CYS A 611 14.62 21.40 -13.78
CA CYS A 611 15.19 21.89 -12.52
C CYS A 611 16.02 23.16 -12.72
N THR A 612 16.80 23.21 -13.79
CA THR A 612 17.58 24.41 -14.16
C THR A 612 16.66 25.58 -14.45
N ARG A 613 15.59 25.40 -15.22
CA ARG A 613 14.60 26.45 -15.50
C ARG A 613 13.87 26.96 -14.25
N ARG A 614 13.69 26.10 -13.24
CA ARG A 614 13.08 26.47 -11.96
C ARG A 614 14.08 27.09 -10.99
N GLY A 615 15.36 27.22 -11.38
CA GLY A 615 16.40 27.79 -10.54
C GLY A 615 16.71 26.94 -9.31
N TYR A 616 16.79 25.61 -9.49
CA TYR A 616 17.13 24.69 -8.39
C TYR A 616 18.42 25.15 -7.69
N THR A 617 18.35 25.33 -6.38
CA THR A 617 19.46 25.79 -5.52
C THR A 617 19.79 24.82 -4.37
N GLY A 618 19.17 23.65 -4.39
CA GLY A 618 19.39 22.63 -3.36
C GLY A 618 20.74 21.92 -3.49
N PRO A 619 21.11 21.12 -2.49
CA PRO A 619 22.38 20.40 -2.48
C PRO A 619 22.44 19.30 -3.53
N ALA A 620 23.66 18.95 -3.97
CA ALA A 620 23.91 17.71 -4.67
C ALA A 620 24.06 16.58 -3.63
N VAL A 621 23.21 15.55 -3.72
CA VAL A 621 23.19 14.44 -2.78
C VAL A 621 23.38 13.10 -3.49
N PRO A 622 24.04 12.10 -2.85
CA PRO A 622 24.06 10.73 -3.35
C PRO A 622 22.71 10.03 -3.18
N ALA A 623 22.46 9.01 -3.96
CA ALA A 623 21.41 8.06 -3.64
C ALA A 623 21.75 7.29 -2.36
N LEU A 624 20.74 7.02 -1.54
CA LEU A 624 20.84 6.05 -0.46
C LEU A 624 20.04 4.81 -0.84
N THR A 625 20.56 3.63 -0.51
CA THR A 625 19.90 2.36 -0.80
C THR A 625 19.69 1.60 0.49
N GLY A 626 18.47 1.08 0.68
CA GLY A 626 18.13 0.29 1.85
C GLY A 626 18.33 1.07 3.16
N VAL A 627 17.88 2.33 3.23
CA VAL A 627 18.02 3.15 4.45
C VAL A 627 17.43 2.41 5.63
N PRO A 628 18.23 2.06 6.64
CA PRO A 628 17.83 1.10 7.64
C PRO A 628 16.85 1.66 8.69
N THR A 629 16.67 2.97 8.76
CA THR A 629 15.85 3.64 9.78
C THR A 629 14.56 4.14 9.16
N ALA A 630 13.43 3.94 9.86
CA ALA A 630 12.19 4.65 9.58
C ALA A 630 12.25 6.07 10.14
N GLU A 631 11.54 7.00 9.52
CA GLU A 631 11.27 8.31 10.12
C GLU A 631 10.09 8.23 11.08
N THR A 632 10.03 9.16 12.03
CA THR A 632 8.86 9.29 12.92
C THR A 632 7.65 9.79 12.11
N ASP A 633 6.46 9.54 12.65
CA ASP A 633 5.22 10.11 12.12
C ASP A 633 5.05 11.54 12.62
N TYR A 634 4.43 12.39 11.81
CA TYR A 634 4.30 13.80 12.10
C TYR A 634 2.85 14.27 12.03
N VAL A 635 2.54 15.33 12.77
CA VAL A 635 1.39 16.18 12.48
C VAL A 635 1.96 17.48 11.91
N PHE A 636 1.89 17.63 10.58
CA PHE A 636 2.40 18.81 9.89
C PHE A 636 1.44 20.00 10.01
N ASP A 637 1.98 21.21 10.22
CA ASP A 637 1.34 22.49 9.89
C ASP A 637 1.68 22.81 8.45
N VAL A 638 0.78 22.48 7.52
CA VAL A 638 1.03 22.49 6.09
C VAL A 638 0.87 23.90 5.49
N LYS A 639 1.94 24.43 4.90
CA LYS A 639 2.01 25.76 4.30
C LYS A 639 2.21 25.68 2.79
N PRO A 640 1.68 26.64 2.02
CA PRO A 640 1.82 26.66 0.57
C PRO A 640 3.28 26.73 0.13
N GLY A 641 3.63 25.94 -0.88
CA GLY A 641 4.95 25.93 -1.49
C GLY A 641 6.09 25.36 -0.64
N ARG A 642 5.76 24.73 0.51
CA ARG A 642 6.76 24.12 1.39
C ARG A 642 6.93 22.63 1.08
N TYR A 643 8.11 22.13 1.41
CA TYR A 643 8.51 20.73 1.29
C TYR A 643 8.64 20.09 2.67
N TYR A 644 8.09 18.88 2.83
CA TYR A 644 7.96 18.18 4.12
C TYR A 644 8.77 16.88 4.19
N GLY A 645 9.78 16.71 3.36
CA GLY A 645 10.84 15.73 3.55
C GLY A 645 10.78 14.46 2.69
N HIS A 646 9.66 14.12 2.00
CA HIS A 646 9.64 12.96 1.11
C HIS A 646 10.08 13.34 -0.31
N PRO A 647 11.24 12.85 -0.82
CA PRO A 647 11.79 13.25 -2.10
C PRO A 647 10.91 12.89 -3.30
N ASN A 648 10.92 13.76 -4.32
CA ASN A 648 10.33 13.47 -5.61
C ASN A 648 11.18 14.07 -6.75
N PRO A 649 11.92 13.23 -7.49
CA PRO A 649 12.81 13.69 -8.57
C PRO A 649 12.13 14.51 -9.65
N LEU A 650 10.84 14.27 -9.92
CA LEU A 650 10.08 15.00 -10.92
C LEU A 650 9.81 16.46 -10.53
N ARG A 651 9.92 16.76 -9.23
CA ARG A 651 9.80 18.11 -8.67
C ARG A 651 11.14 18.73 -8.30
N CYS A 652 12.24 18.04 -8.56
CA CYS A 652 13.59 18.45 -8.16
C CYS A 652 13.78 18.45 -6.62
N GLU A 653 13.14 17.54 -5.94
CA GLU A 653 13.24 17.28 -4.52
C GLU A 653 14.07 16.00 -4.34
N TRP A 654 15.30 16.14 -3.82
CA TRP A 654 16.27 15.05 -3.78
C TRP A 654 16.62 14.61 -2.37
N VAL A 655 16.39 15.47 -1.37
CA VAL A 655 16.85 15.28 0.00
C VAL A 655 15.73 14.72 0.85
N LEU A 656 15.95 13.55 1.45
CA LEU A 656 15.04 12.99 2.45
C LEU A 656 15.15 13.81 3.74
N ALA A 657 14.01 14.21 4.29
CA ALA A 657 13.86 14.94 5.55
C ALA A 657 14.84 16.13 5.67
N GLY A 658 15.49 16.30 6.78
CA GLY A 658 16.42 17.39 7.07
C GLY A 658 17.84 17.21 6.49
N GLY A 659 18.10 16.21 5.66
CA GLY A 659 19.47 15.90 5.24
C GLY A 659 20.34 15.40 6.40
N ASN A 660 21.59 15.84 6.49
CA ASN A 660 22.50 15.56 7.62
C ASN A 660 23.48 16.73 7.82
N PRO A 661 23.01 17.94 8.18
CA PRO A 661 23.87 19.11 8.30
C PRO A 661 24.83 19.05 9.49
N ALA A 662 24.51 18.38 10.58
CA ALA A 662 25.20 18.49 11.87
C ALA A 662 25.58 17.14 12.52
N ALA A 663 25.63 16.05 11.79
CA ALA A 663 26.06 14.72 12.25
C ALA A 663 25.02 13.99 13.13
N GLY A 664 23.72 14.11 12.85
CA GLY A 664 22.68 13.35 13.50
C GLY A 664 22.29 13.84 14.89
N THR A 665 22.48 15.12 15.16
CA THR A 665 22.09 15.75 16.44
C THR A 665 20.68 16.34 16.40
N ASP A 666 20.14 16.58 15.21
CA ASP A 666 18.76 17.01 14.98
C ASP A 666 17.88 15.80 14.69
N PRO A 667 16.71 15.63 15.30
CA PRO A 667 15.81 14.49 15.07
C PRO A 667 15.31 14.35 13.62
N PHE A 668 15.45 15.43 12.81
CA PHE A 668 15.05 15.42 11.41
C PHE A 668 16.21 15.08 10.44
N GLU A 669 17.42 14.87 10.97
CA GLU A 669 18.57 14.46 10.17
C GLU A 669 18.52 12.98 9.82
N VAL A 670 18.98 12.65 8.61
CA VAL A 670 19.13 11.27 8.11
C VAL A 670 20.61 10.90 8.17
N PRO A 671 21.07 10.17 9.21
CA PRO A 671 22.49 9.88 9.42
C PRO A 671 23.15 9.11 8.28
N ALA A 672 22.37 8.49 7.39
CA ALA A 672 22.87 7.80 6.20
C ALA A 672 23.47 8.76 5.15
N TYR A 673 23.09 10.02 5.15
CA TYR A 673 23.75 11.02 4.29
C TYR A 673 25.13 11.42 4.83
N PRO A 674 26.07 11.84 3.96
CA PRO A 674 27.33 12.47 4.40
C PRO A 674 27.04 13.67 5.30
N VAL A 675 27.86 13.82 6.37
CA VAL A 675 27.78 14.99 7.27
C VAL A 675 28.01 16.27 6.46
N GLY A 676 27.21 17.28 6.70
CA GLY A 676 27.20 18.55 5.96
C GLY A 676 26.15 18.59 4.84
N THR A 677 25.43 17.50 4.58
CA THR A 677 24.31 17.48 3.62
C THR A 677 23.19 18.38 4.10
N GLN A 678 22.98 19.50 3.41
CA GLN A 678 21.94 20.47 3.77
C GLN A 678 20.55 19.94 3.37
N PRO A 679 19.46 20.35 4.06
CA PRO A 679 18.11 20.07 3.63
C PRO A 679 17.77 20.75 2.30
N ASP A 680 16.63 20.36 1.72
CA ASP A 680 16.06 21.10 0.59
C ASP A 680 15.77 22.55 1.02
N PRO A 681 16.01 23.57 0.17
CA PRO A 681 15.77 24.98 0.53
C PRO A 681 14.32 25.31 0.93
N ASN A 682 13.35 24.49 0.50
CA ASN A 682 11.94 24.67 0.84
C ASN A 682 11.50 23.80 2.02
N PHE A 683 12.42 23.03 2.60
CA PHE A 683 12.11 22.17 3.77
C PHE A 683 11.65 23.04 4.95
N ASP A 684 10.47 22.72 5.49
CA ASP A 684 9.87 23.48 6.59
C ASP A 684 9.11 22.56 7.55
N LEU A 685 9.65 22.45 8.75
CA LEU A 685 8.99 21.74 9.85
C LEU A 685 8.52 22.70 10.96
N ALA A 686 8.51 24.01 10.71
CA ALA A 686 8.01 24.96 11.69
C ALA A 686 6.52 24.73 11.98
N GLY A 687 6.19 24.46 13.23
CA GLY A 687 4.84 24.10 13.66
C GLY A 687 4.52 22.61 13.61
N THR A 688 5.43 21.78 13.05
CA THR A 688 5.28 20.32 13.01
C THR A 688 5.43 19.73 14.43
N TYR A 689 4.63 18.71 14.69
CA TYR A 689 4.70 17.92 15.90
C TYR A 689 5.17 16.49 15.59
N ASP A 690 6.13 15.99 16.35
CA ASP A 690 6.59 14.60 16.28
C ASP A 690 5.61 13.70 17.03
N ALA A 691 4.83 12.90 16.31
CA ALA A 691 3.85 11.97 16.85
C ALA A 691 4.48 10.66 17.36
N GLY A 692 5.76 10.46 17.08
CA GLY A 692 6.53 9.28 17.46
C GLY A 692 6.64 8.23 16.35
N LEU A 693 7.54 7.28 16.57
CA LEU A 693 7.80 6.21 15.63
C LEU A 693 6.58 5.26 15.55
N HIS A 694 6.13 4.96 14.35
CA HIS A 694 5.04 4.02 14.05
C HIS A 694 3.72 4.33 14.79
N ALA A 695 3.44 5.61 15.08
CA ALA A 695 2.15 6.01 15.64
C ALA A 695 1.01 5.77 14.65
N SER A 696 1.31 5.90 13.36
CA SER A 696 0.33 5.95 12.28
C SER A 696 -0.74 6.98 12.62
N ALA A 697 -0.32 8.25 12.70
CA ALA A 697 -1.20 9.37 12.93
C ALA A 697 -2.11 9.54 11.71
N ASN A 698 -3.40 9.24 11.87
CA ASN A 698 -4.36 9.14 10.78
C ASN A 698 -5.47 10.18 10.87
N GLY A 699 -6.70 9.76 11.21
CA GLY A 699 -7.85 10.67 11.28
C GLY A 699 -7.67 11.77 12.31
N ALA A 700 -8.16 12.96 12.02
CA ALA A 700 -8.07 14.07 12.93
C ALA A 700 -9.31 14.95 12.89
N VAL A 701 -9.56 15.68 13.97
CA VAL A 701 -10.67 16.66 14.03
C VAL A 701 -10.33 17.80 14.98
N GLU A 702 -10.70 19.02 14.61
CA GLU A 702 -10.79 20.12 15.56
C GLU A 702 -12.05 19.96 16.41
N TYR A 703 -11.89 19.80 17.73
CA TYR A 703 -13.05 19.75 18.64
C TYR A 703 -13.66 21.13 18.80
N ARG A 704 -14.93 21.27 18.42
CA ARG A 704 -15.66 22.57 18.39
C ARG A 704 -16.76 22.67 19.43
N GLY A 705 -17.19 21.54 19.98
CA GLY A 705 -18.27 21.45 20.96
C GLY A 705 -18.00 22.16 22.27
N GLY A 706 -19.07 22.38 23.02
CA GLY A 706 -19.03 23.06 24.31
C GLY A 706 -18.91 22.13 25.52
N ALA A 707 -18.80 20.81 25.29
CA ALA A 707 -18.66 19.86 26.40
C ALA A 707 -17.46 20.17 27.31
N PHE A 708 -17.50 19.68 28.53
CA PHE A 708 -16.47 19.91 29.54
C PHE A 708 -16.22 21.41 29.85
N GLY A 709 -17.28 22.25 29.74
CA GLY A 709 -17.11 23.69 29.87
C GLY A 709 -16.24 24.34 28.80
N GLY A 710 -16.06 23.65 27.66
CA GLY A 710 -15.24 24.11 26.54
C GLY A 710 -13.75 23.77 26.66
N ALA A 711 -13.34 22.92 27.62
CA ALA A 711 -11.92 22.57 27.84
C ALA A 711 -11.25 21.88 26.62
N LEU A 712 -12.02 21.24 25.74
CA LEU A 712 -11.51 20.66 24.48
C LEU A 712 -11.68 21.61 23.27
N ARG A 713 -12.44 22.72 23.42
CA ARG A 713 -12.75 23.58 22.29
C ARG A 713 -11.49 24.18 21.66
N GLY A 714 -11.28 23.95 20.37
CA GLY A 714 -10.13 24.41 19.63
C GLY A 714 -8.88 23.54 19.81
N LYS A 715 -8.98 22.40 20.49
CA LYS A 715 -7.93 21.40 20.44
C LYS A 715 -8.02 20.58 19.17
N LEU A 716 -6.86 20.16 18.67
CA LEU A 716 -6.76 19.16 17.62
C LEU A 716 -6.74 17.78 18.28
N LEU A 717 -7.61 16.89 17.85
CA LEU A 717 -7.66 15.48 18.22
C LEU A 717 -7.10 14.68 17.07
N VAL A 718 -6.18 13.75 17.35
CA VAL A 718 -5.54 12.91 16.31
C VAL A 718 -5.64 11.45 16.71
N VAL A 719 -6.09 10.62 15.79
CA VAL A 719 -6.20 9.18 15.96
C VAL A 719 -4.85 8.52 15.68
N ARG A 720 -4.39 7.64 16.58
CA ARG A 720 -3.22 6.80 16.36
C ARG A 720 -3.67 5.37 16.04
N TYR A 721 -3.45 4.97 14.81
CA TYR A 721 -3.91 3.68 14.29
C TYR A 721 -3.07 2.50 14.79
N SER A 722 -1.72 2.65 14.83
CA SER A 722 -0.78 1.59 15.18
C SER A 722 -0.33 1.70 16.64
N ALA A 723 0.69 2.48 16.94
CA ALA A 723 1.14 2.66 18.31
C ALA A 723 0.16 3.54 19.10
N GLY A 724 -0.33 3.05 20.22
CA GLY A 724 -1.30 3.72 21.07
C GLY A 724 -2.73 3.21 20.89
N GLN A 725 -3.22 3.04 19.68
CA GLN A 725 -4.62 2.70 19.37
C GLN A 725 -5.60 3.55 20.19
N ASP A 726 -5.36 4.85 20.18
CA ASP A 726 -6.05 5.84 20.99
C ASP A 726 -6.27 7.14 20.21
N ILE A 727 -6.80 8.14 20.90
CA ILE A 727 -6.92 9.51 20.38
C ILE A 727 -6.11 10.41 21.32
N GLU A 728 -5.16 11.10 20.77
CA GLU A 728 -4.38 12.13 21.44
C GLU A 728 -4.95 13.53 21.19
N THR A 729 -4.71 14.46 22.08
CA THR A 729 -5.19 15.83 21.96
C THR A 729 -4.05 16.83 22.07
N PHE A 730 -4.15 17.93 21.32
CA PHE A 730 -3.15 19.00 21.30
C PHE A 730 -3.79 20.35 21.54
N ASP A 731 -3.09 21.20 22.27
CA ASP A 731 -3.34 22.65 22.25
C ASP A 731 -2.80 23.22 20.95
N VAL A 732 -3.59 24.08 20.33
CA VAL A 732 -3.28 24.71 19.04
C VAL A 732 -3.06 26.20 19.27
N ALA A 733 -1.84 26.69 19.02
CA ALA A 733 -1.52 28.09 19.12
C ALA A 733 -2.09 28.87 17.92
N PRO A 734 -2.36 30.17 18.07
CA PRO A 734 -2.80 31.01 16.94
C PRO A 734 -1.81 31.00 15.76
N GLY A 735 -0.51 30.81 16.02
CA GLY A 735 0.55 30.74 15.01
C GLY A 735 0.81 29.32 14.48
N GLY A 736 -0.09 28.35 14.70
CA GLY A 736 -0.05 27.00 14.15
C GLY A 736 0.68 25.95 15.01
N ALA A 737 1.51 26.35 15.97
CA ALA A 737 2.26 25.38 16.78
C ALA A 737 1.35 24.51 17.64
N LEU A 738 1.61 23.19 17.64
CA LEU A 738 0.98 22.21 18.51
C LEU A 738 1.78 22.06 19.80
N SER A 739 1.08 21.90 20.94
CA SER A 739 1.71 21.75 22.24
C SER A 739 0.80 20.96 23.20
N ASN A 740 1.28 20.72 24.41
CA ASN A 740 0.52 20.07 25.49
C ASN A 740 -0.20 18.79 25.05
N ARG A 741 0.53 17.94 24.31
CA ARG A 741 0.04 16.61 23.94
C ARG A 741 -0.50 15.88 25.16
N THR A 742 -1.73 15.39 25.07
CA THR A 742 -2.34 14.59 26.11
C THR A 742 -2.82 13.26 25.52
N THR A 743 -2.41 12.17 26.14
CA THR A 743 -2.84 10.79 25.85
C THR A 743 -3.49 10.18 27.07
N GLY A 744 -4.15 9.02 26.91
CA GLY A 744 -4.70 8.28 28.05
C GLY A 744 -5.96 8.89 28.67
N LEU A 745 -6.61 9.84 28.03
CA LEU A 745 -7.88 10.38 28.50
C LEU A 745 -8.94 9.26 28.54
N ALA A 746 -9.76 9.27 29.60
CA ALA A 746 -10.79 8.26 29.81
C ALA A 746 -11.77 8.24 28.62
N GLY A 747 -11.96 7.05 28.03
CA GLY A 747 -12.77 6.81 26.83
C GLY A 747 -12.04 7.02 25.51
N LEU A 748 -10.88 7.66 25.48
CA LEU A 748 -10.08 7.89 24.25
C LEU A 748 -8.98 6.84 24.02
N THR A 749 -9.01 5.70 24.71
CA THR A 749 -7.99 4.63 24.61
C THR A 749 -8.64 3.27 24.37
N GLY A 750 -7.85 2.27 23.91
CA GLY A 750 -8.31 0.90 23.75
C GLY A 750 -9.28 0.73 22.58
N PHE A 751 -8.96 1.29 21.44
CA PHE A 751 -9.62 1.02 20.17
C PHE A 751 -8.96 -0.18 19.47
N SER A 752 -9.54 -0.62 18.38
CA SER A 752 -8.98 -1.66 17.50
C SER A 752 -8.66 -1.06 16.14
N GLN A 753 -7.41 -0.66 15.94
CA GLN A 753 -6.97 0.02 14.71
C GLN A 753 -7.92 1.18 14.33
N PRO A 754 -8.04 2.21 15.19
CA PRO A 754 -8.90 3.34 14.90
C PRO A 754 -8.34 4.12 13.71
N LEU A 755 -9.20 4.49 12.76
CA LEU A 755 -8.74 5.05 11.50
C LEU A 755 -9.15 6.52 11.31
N ASP A 756 -10.40 6.87 11.62
CA ASP A 756 -10.93 8.21 11.44
C ASP A 756 -11.87 8.62 12.57
N VAL A 757 -12.05 9.93 12.75
CA VAL A 757 -12.89 10.50 13.80
C VAL A 757 -13.63 11.73 13.32
N THR A 758 -14.92 11.87 13.71
CA THR A 758 -15.70 13.09 13.50
C THR A 758 -16.44 13.48 14.76
N GLU A 759 -16.75 14.79 14.88
CA GLU A 759 -17.50 15.35 16.00
C GLU A 759 -18.93 15.67 15.60
N ASP A 760 -19.87 15.33 16.46
CA ASP A 760 -21.17 15.99 16.51
C ASP A 760 -21.04 17.24 17.38
N THR A 761 -20.83 18.38 16.78
CA THR A 761 -20.58 19.64 17.48
C THR A 761 -21.73 20.12 18.35
N ALA A 762 -22.96 19.64 18.12
CA ALA A 762 -24.15 19.99 18.91
C ALA A 762 -24.13 19.28 20.29
N THR A 763 -23.63 18.04 20.33
CA THR A 763 -23.61 17.23 21.54
C THR A 763 -22.22 17.08 22.13
N GLY A 764 -21.16 17.32 21.32
CA GLY A 764 -19.77 17.01 21.64
C GLY A 764 -19.42 15.51 21.51
N ASN A 765 -20.33 14.69 20.99
CA ASN A 765 -20.08 13.28 20.75
C ASN A 765 -19.02 13.12 19.66
N LEU A 766 -18.15 12.10 19.80
CA LEU A 766 -17.23 11.67 18.75
C LEU A 766 -17.65 10.31 18.21
N TYR A 767 -17.50 10.13 16.92
CA TYR A 767 -17.69 8.85 16.23
C TYR A 767 -16.34 8.44 15.63
N VAL A 768 -15.87 7.23 15.99
CA VAL A 768 -14.55 6.72 15.60
C VAL A 768 -14.74 5.47 14.76
N THR A 769 -14.15 5.43 13.57
CA THR A 769 -14.08 4.19 12.79
C THR A 769 -12.96 3.32 13.33
N GLU A 770 -13.25 2.05 13.56
CA GLU A 770 -12.26 1.05 13.99
C GLU A 770 -12.15 -0.03 12.91
N LEU A 771 -11.14 0.08 12.06
CA LEU A 771 -10.94 -0.83 10.92
C LEU A 771 -10.64 -2.24 11.40
N GLY A 772 -9.82 -2.42 12.44
CA GLY A 772 -9.45 -3.72 12.97
C GLY A 772 -10.63 -4.51 13.58
N ALA A 773 -11.71 -3.82 13.93
CA ALA A 773 -12.92 -4.45 14.47
C ALA A 773 -14.14 -4.29 13.56
N ASN A 774 -13.99 -3.73 12.37
CA ASN A 774 -15.08 -3.52 11.40
C ASN A 774 -16.30 -2.81 12.02
N ARG A 775 -16.08 -1.69 12.71
CA ARG A 775 -17.14 -1.01 13.47
C ARG A 775 -16.96 0.50 13.56
N ILE A 776 -18.03 1.19 14.02
CA ILE A 776 -17.99 2.56 14.50
C ILE A 776 -18.26 2.55 15.99
N THR A 777 -17.46 3.29 16.76
CA THR A 777 -17.58 3.48 18.20
C THR A 777 -18.00 4.91 18.51
N LEU A 778 -18.99 5.07 19.40
CA LEU A 778 -19.47 6.35 19.92
C LEU A 778 -18.78 6.68 21.25
N LEU A 779 -18.32 7.91 21.36
CA LEU A 779 -17.78 8.51 22.58
C LEU A 779 -18.68 9.66 23.00
N ARG A 780 -19.33 9.56 24.15
CA ARG A 780 -20.18 10.62 24.71
C ARG A 780 -19.45 11.36 25.82
N PRO A 781 -19.43 12.71 25.78
CA PRO A 781 -18.88 13.45 26.91
C PRO A 781 -19.56 13.03 28.22
N ARG A 782 -18.73 12.70 29.24
CA ARG A 782 -19.21 12.46 30.59
C ARG A 782 -19.31 13.80 31.29
N VAL A 783 -20.51 14.37 31.38
CA VAL A 783 -20.83 15.68 32.01
C VAL A 783 -21.33 15.47 33.40
#